data_7e4f903af6f618e4f1d60997108a0fbb
#
_entry.id   7e4f903af6f618e4f1d60997108a0fbb
#
_cell.length_a   1.000
_cell.length_b   1.000
_cell.length_c   1.000
_cell.angle_alpha   90.00
_cell.angle_beta   90.00
_cell.angle_gamma   90.00
#
_symmetry.space_group_name_H-M   'P 1'
#
loop_
_entity.id
_entity.type
_entity.pdbx_description
1 polymer ?
#
loop_
_entity_poly.entity_id
_entity_poly.type
_entity_poly.pdbx_seq_one_letter_code
_entity_poly.pdbx_strand_id
1 'polypeptide(L)'
;KPDSVLPTLGGQAGLNLAMELEDAGFFKEHNVRLIGTTALTIKKAEDREMFKETMEKIGEPVAPSDIVEDVKHGLEIAEKIGYPVVLRPAYTLGGSGGGIAANPEQCAEILENGLRLSRVGQVLVERCIAGWKEIEYEVMRDGAGNVITVCNMENIDPVGVHTGDSIVVAPSQTLGDKEYQMLRTSALNIISELGITGGCNVQYALNPDSFEYCVIEVNPRVSRSSALASKATGYPIAKVAAKIALGYTLDEIRNAVTKKTYASFEPMLDYCVVKMPRLPFDKFISAKRTLGTQMKATGEVMSICTNFEGALMKAIRSLEQHVDCLLSYDFTDLSDETLEEELNRVDDMRIWRIAEALRRGFTYEQIHDVTKIDFWFIDKLAILVEMEDALKAVGSGEKSLTAELLAEAKRIEYPDNVIARLTGTSQEDIKKLRYDNGIRAVYKMVDTCAAEFAAETPYYYSCFGGFNEAEQTTGRRKVLVLGSGPIRIGQGIEFDFCSVHSTWAFSREGYETIIVNNNPETVSTDFDIADKLYFEPLTPEDVESIVDIEKPDGAVVQFGGQTAIKLTEALMKMGVPILGTAAEDVDAAEDRERFDAILEQCNIPRPAGHTVFTAEEAKEAAHKLGYPVLVRPSYVLGGQGMQIAISDEDIDEFIGIINQIAQEHPILVDKYIMGKEIEVDAICDGTDILIPGIMQHIERTGIHSGDSISVYPAQDITQHNIDTIVDYTEKLARALHVKGMINIQFIVDGDDVYIIEVNPRSSRTVPYISKVTGIPIVPLATRIICGHTIRELGYKPGLQPAADYIAIKMPVFSFEKIRGADISLGPEMKSTGECLGIAKTFNEALYKAFEGAGIRLPKYKKMIMSVRHSDQEEAVDIARRFAAVGYQIFATRGTARTLNKNGVKAYEIRKLEQESPNILDLVLGHQIDLIIDIPAQGAERSHDGFIIRRNAIETGVNVLTSLDTANALVTSLENRAKELTLIDIATVKNA
;
A
#
# COMPACT_ATOMS: atom_id res chain seq x y z
N LYS A 1 16.82 12.43 -25.69
CA LYS A 1 15.78 12.60 -26.72
C LYS A 1 15.24 11.22 -27.09
N PRO A 2 14.08 10.81 -26.54
CA PRO A 2 13.46 9.55 -26.93
C PRO A 2 12.91 9.64 -28.35
N ASP A 3 12.87 8.53 -29.07
CA ASP A 3 12.24 8.40 -30.39
C ASP A 3 10.77 8.03 -30.26
N SER A 4 10.38 7.44 -29.12
CA SER A 4 9.01 7.00 -28.87
C SER A 4 8.65 6.98 -27.39
N VAL A 5 7.35 6.98 -27.10
CA VAL A 5 6.75 6.88 -25.76
C VAL A 5 5.71 5.76 -25.77
N LEU A 6 5.76 4.90 -24.75
CA LEU A 6 4.77 3.86 -24.47
C LEU A 6 4.01 4.22 -23.18
N PRO A 7 2.82 4.80 -23.25
CA PRO A 7 2.10 5.30 -22.06
C PRO A 7 1.32 4.23 -21.31
N THR A 8 0.93 3.14 -21.98
CA THR A 8 -0.03 2.14 -21.49
C THR A 8 0.49 1.25 -20.36
N LEU A 9 1.78 1.32 -20.04
CA LEU A 9 2.39 0.61 -18.92
C LEU A 9 2.63 1.49 -17.67
N GLY A 10 2.39 2.80 -17.79
CA GLY A 10 2.61 3.79 -16.72
C GLY A 10 1.34 4.09 -15.89
N GLY A 11 0.33 3.24 -15.94
CA GLY A 11 -0.95 3.47 -15.27
C GLY A 11 -1.65 4.74 -15.77
N GLN A 12 -2.59 5.28 -14.98
CA GLN A 12 -3.34 6.49 -15.36
C GLN A 12 -2.47 7.73 -15.51
N ALA A 13 -1.42 7.86 -14.68
CA ALA A 13 -0.50 8.99 -14.78
C ALA A 13 0.25 9.01 -16.13
N GLY A 14 0.67 7.84 -16.61
CA GLY A 14 1.31 7.71 -17.93
C GLY A 14 0.37 8.08 -19.09
N LEU A 15 -0.88 7.63 -19.04
CA LEU A 15 -1.90 7.98 -20.03
C LEU A 15 -2.21 9.49 -20.02
N ASN A 16 -2.49 10.06 -18.86
CA ASN A 16 -2.84 11.48 -18.74
C ASN A 16 -1.72 12.37 -19.28
N LEU A 17 -0.47 12.11 -18.88
CA LEU A 17 0.68 12.88 -19.37
C LEU A 17 0.87 12.75 -20.88
N ALA A 18 0.72 11.55 -21.44
CA ALA A 18 0.82 11.34 -22.87
C ALA A 18 -0.28 12.07 -23.65
N MET A 19 -1.51 12.08 -23.12
CA MET A 19 -2.64 12.80 -23.74
C MET A 19 -2.44 14.32 -23.68
N GLU A 20 -1.98 14.86 -22.55
CA GLU A 20 -1.66 16.29 -22.44
C GLU A 20 -0.56 16.72 -23.43
N LEU A 21 0.47 15.90 -23.60
CA LEU A 21 1.56 16.16 -24.55
C LEU A 21 1.10 16.05 -26.02
N GLU A 22 0.22 15.07 -26.34
CA GLU A 22 -0.36 14.92 -27.67
C GLU A 22 -1.24 16.12 -28.01
N ASP A 23 -2.16 16.53 -27.10
CA ASP A 23 -3.05 17.67 -27.29
C ASP A 23 -2.29 19.01 -27.42
N ALA A 24 -1.15 19.13 -26.73
CA ALA A 24 -0.23 20.26 -26.88
C ALA A 24 0.56 20.23 -28.20
N GLY A 25 0.49 19.15 -29.00
CA GLY A 25 1.24 18.99 -30.24
C GLY A 25 2.74 18.66 -30.03
N PHE A 26 3.15 18.40 -28.78
CA PHE A 26 4.54 18.22 -28.37
C PHE A 26 5.21 17.05 -29.12
N PHE A 27 4.53 15.91 -29.26
CA PHE A 27 5.09 14.74 -29.92
C PHE A 27 5.41 15.01 -31.39
N LYS A 28 4.52 15.71 -32.10
CA LYS A 28 4.72 16.11 -33.48
C LYS A 28 5.87 17.11 -33.63
N GLU A 29 5.93 18.12 -32.76
CA GLU A 29 6.98 19.15 -32.78
C GLU A 29 8.37 18.54 -32.56
N HIS A 30 8.49 17.58 -31.63
CA HIS A 30 9.76 16.98 -31.25
C HIS A 30 10.07 15.66 -31.99
N ASN A 31 9.21 15.25 -32.94
CA ASN A 31 9.35 13.99 -33.69
C ASN A 31 9.46 12.78 -32.76
N VAL A 32 8.61 12.72 -31.74
CA VAL A 32 8.46 11.58 -30.84
C VAL A 32 7.22 10.80 -31.22
N ARG A 33 7.32 9.50 -31.33
CA ARG A 33 6.20 8.64 -31.73
C ARG A 33 5.51 8.02 -30.50
N LEU A 34 4.19 8.17 -30.40
CA LEU A 34 3.39 7.39 -29.47
C LEU A 34 3.27 5.96 -30.02
N ILE A 35 3.73 4.95 -29.26
CA ILE A 35 3.68 3.53 -29.66
C ILE A 35 2.68 2.76 -28.79
N GLY A 36 2.19 1.63 -29.31
CA GLY A 36 1.11 0.87 -28.71
C GLY A 36 -0.26 1.46 -29.05
N THR A 37 -1.13 1.64 -28.07
CA THR A 37 -2.46 2.18 -28.25
C THR A 37 -2.43 3.66 -28.67
N THR A 38 -3.21 4.03 -29.68
CA THR A 38 -3.26 5.41 -30.22
C THR A 38 -3.98 6.38 -29.29
N ALA A 39 -3.67 7.67 -29.39
CA ALA A 39 -4.34 8.72 -28.64
C ALA A 39 -5.85 8.74 -28.86
N LEU A 40 -6.31 8.53 -30.09
CA LEU A 40 -7.73 8.46 -30.41
C LEU A 40 -8.42 7.27 -29.72
N THR A 41 -7.75 6.12 -29.66
CA THR A 41 -8.26 4.93 -28.96
C THR A 41 -8.37 5.17 -27.47
N ILE A 42 -7.35 5.82 -26.86
CA ILE A 42 -7.37 6.20 -25.45
C ILE A 42 -8.56 7.12 -25.17
N LYS A 43 -8.77 8.16 -25.99
CA LYS A 43 -9.92 9.06 -25.87
C LYS A 43 -11.26 8.33 -25.96
N LYS A 44 -11.43 7.43 -26.93
CA LYS A 44 -12.64 6.62 -27.07
C LYS A 44 -12.94 5.74 -25.85
N ALA A 45 -11.92 5.24 -25.18
CA ALA A 45 -12.10 4.40 -24.01
C ALA A 45 -12.36 5.20 -22.72
N GLU A 46 -11.77 6.41 -22.58
CA GLU A 46 -11.85 7.21 -21.35
C GLU A 46 -12.91 8.30 -21.38
N ASP A 47 -13.25 8.83 -22.56
CA ASP A 47 -14.33 9.80 -22.71
C ASP A 47 -15.68 9.08 -22.72
N ARG A 48 -16.56 9.43 -21.78
CA ARG A 48 -17.84 8.73 -21.56
C ARG A 48 -18.78 8.76 -22.76
N GLU A 49 -18.85 9.89 -23.47
CA GLU A 49 -19.73 10.04 -24.62
C GLU A 49 -19.21 9.22 -25.81
N MET A 50 -17.92 9.34 -26.12
CA MET A 50 -17.26 8.55 -27.15
C MET A 50 -17.30 7.04 -26.86
N PHE A 51 -17.14 6.67 -25.60
CA PHE A 51 -17.24 5.29 -25.13
C PHE A 51 -18.64 4.73 -25.37
N LYS A 52 -19.68 5.46 -24.92
CA LYS A 52 -21.08 5.07 -25.10
C LYS A 52 -21.43 4.92 -26.58
N GLU A 53 -21.08 5.91 -27.41
CA GLU A 53 -21.28 5.83 -28.85
C GLU A 53 -20.59 4.62 -29.50
N THR A 54 -19.38 4.31 -29.04
CA THR A 54 -18.59 3.17 -29.53
C THR A 54 -19.27 1.84 -29.15
N MET A 55 -19.75 1.72 -27.91
CA MET A 55 -20.46 0.51 -27.43
C MET A 55 -21.78 0.34 -28.15
N GLU A 56 -22.57 1.38 -28.30
CA GLU A 56 -23.85 1.37 -29.06
C GLU A 56 -23.66 0.94 -30.53
N LYS A 57 -22.58 1.40 -31.17
CA LYS A 57 -22.24 1.04 -32.56
C LYS A 57 -22.04 -0.47 -32.75
N ILE A 58 -21.45 -1.15 -31.77
CA ILE A 58 -21.19 -2.61 -31.84
C ILE A 58 -22.26 -3.43 -31.13
N GLY A 59 -23.29 -2.77 -30.58
CA GLY A 59 -24.39 -3.44 -29.90
C GLY A 59 -24.07 -3.96 -28.52
N GLU A 60 -22.99 -3.46 -27.89
CA GLU A 60 -22.63 -3.80 -26.52
C GLU A 60 -23.40 -2.94 -25.51
N PRO A 61 -24.08 -3.54 -24.53
CA PRO A 61 -24.91 -2.81 -23.61
C PRO A 61 -24.09 -2.03 -22.59
N VAL A 62 -24.46 -0.77 -22.41
CA VAL A 62 -23.97 0.08 -21.30
C VAL A 62 -25.15 0.49 -20.44
N ALA A 63 -24.89 0.83 -19.17
CA ALA A 63 -25.95 1.29 -18.29
C ALA A 63 -26.61 2.57 -18.87
N PRO A 64 -27.95 2.60 -19.03
CA PRO A 64 -28.65 3.79 -19.47
C PRO A 64 -28.33 4.98 -18.58
N SER A 65 -27.87 6.07 -19.17
CA SER A 65 -27.40 7.25 -18.43
C SER A 65 -27.57 8.52 -19.26
N ASP A 66 -27.65 9.67 -18.54
CA ASP A 66 -27.62 10.99 -19.16
C ASP A 66 -26.98 12.03 -18.21
N ILE A 67 -26.43 13.09 -18.78
CA ILE A 67 -25.84 14.20 -18.03
C ILE A 67 -26.87 15.31 -17.88
N VAL A 68 -27.05 15.80 -16.66
CA VAL A 68 -28.02 16.84 -16.34
C VAL A 68 -27.35 18.03 -15.65
N GLU A 69 -27.90 19.23 -15.90
CA GLU A 69 -27.41 20.49 -15.37
C GLU A 69 -28.40 21.18 -14.43
N ASP A 70 -29.58 20.58 -14.29
CA ASP A 70 -30.62 21.06 -13.36
C ASP A 70 -31.42 19.90 -12.77
N VAL A 71 -32.04 20.15 -11.62
CA VAL A 71 -32.79 19.13 -10.85
C VAL A 71 -34.01 18.61 -11.64
N LYS A 72 -34.71 19.49 -12.37
CA LYS A 72 -35.94 19.13 -13.08
C LYS A 72 -35.62 18.13 -14.21
N HIS A 73 -34.65 18.45 -15.03
CA HIS A 73 -34.18 17.55 -16.11
C HIS A 73 -33.66 16.24 -15.50
N GLY A 74 -32.95 16.31 -14.36
CA GLY A 74 -32.47 15.11 -13.65
C GLY A 74 -33.59 14.18 -13.19
N LEU A 75 -34.68 14.71 -12.69
CA LEU A 75 -35.87 13.92 -12.31
C LEU A 75 -36.57 13.30 -13.53
N GLU A 76 -36.70 14.04 -14.65
CA GLU A 76 -37.29 13.54 -15.90
C GLU A 76 -36.46 12.36 -16.45
N ILE A 77 -35.12 12.44 -16.41
CA ILE A 77 -34.22 11.36 -16.83
C ILE A 77 -34.32 10.17 -15.88
N ALA A 78 -34.31 10.40 -14.57
CA ALA A 78 -34.41 9.33 -13.55
C ALA A 78 -35.75 8.56 -13.70
N GLU A 79 -36.84 9.26 -13.96
CA GLU A 79 -38.14 8.63 -14.21
C GLU A 79 -38.13 7.79 -15.52
N LYS A 80 -37.47 8.27 -16.57
CA LYS A 80 -37.29 7.54 -17.83
C LYS A 80 -36.44 6.29 -17.70
N ILE A 81 -35.35 6.37 -16.91
CA ILE A 81 -34.46 5.24 -16.65
C ILE A 81 -35.12 4.22 -15.72
N GLY A 82 -35.92 4.69 -14.76
CA GLY A 82 -36.54 3.91 -13.70
C GLY A 82 -35.66 3.85 -12.44
N TYR A 83 -36.32 4.04 -11.28
CA TYR A 83 -35.62 3.92 -9.98
C TYR A 83 -35.32 2.47 -9.58
N PRO A 84 -34.21 2.21 -8.84
CA PRO A 84 -33.24 3.17 -8.32
C PRO A 84 -32.27 3.68 -9.40
N VAL A 85 -31.78 4.92 -9.21
CA VAL A 85 -30.76 5.54 -10.07
C VAL A 85 -29.53 5.93 -9.27
N VAL A 86 -28.36 5.89 -9.92
CA VAL A 86 -27.09 6.39 -9.37
C VAL A 86 -26.85 7.81 -9.87
N LEU A 87 -26.50 8.69 -8.98
CA LEU A 87 -26.21 10.10 -9.26
C LEU A 87 -24.73 10.36 -9.00
N ARG A 88 -24.00 10.82 -10.02
CA ARG A 88 -22.55 11.07 -9.94
C ARG A 88 -22.24 12.49 -10.41
N PRO A 89 -21.95 13.42 -9.47
CA PRO A 89 -21.51 14.77 -9.85
C PRO A 89 -20.22 14.74 -10.65
N ALA A 90 -20.14 15.53 -11.71
CA ALA A 90 -18.96 15.61 -12.55
C ALA A 90 -17.82 16.34 -11.83
N TYR A 91 -16.61 15.83 -11.98
CA TYR A 91 -15.37 16.43 -11.44
C TYR A 91 -15.36 16.67 -9.92
N THR A 92 -16.08 15.84 -9.15
CA THR A 92 -15.97 15.83 -7.68
C THR A 92 -14.91 14.84 -7.23
N LEU A 93 -14.13 15.22 -6.20
CA LEU A 93 -13.15 14.31 -5.60
C LEU A 93 -13.88 13.25 -4.75
N GLY A 94 -13.54 11.99 -5.00
CA GLY A 94 -14.01 10.88 -4.18
C GLY A 94 -15.52 10.60 -4.24
N GLY A 95 -16.23 11.05 -5.29
CA GLY A 95 -17.67 10.83 -5.42
C GLY A 95 -18.52 11.66 -4.46
N SER A 96 -17.98 12.77 -3.94
CA SER A 96 -18.70 13.67 -3.02
C SER A 96 -19.96 14.22 -3.67
N GLY A 97 -21.07 14.17 -2.95
CA GLY A 97 -22.39 14.67 -3.43
C GLY A 97 -23.13 13.72 -4.34
N GLY A 98 -22.58 12.54 -4.66
CA GLY A 98 -23.27 11.47 -5.37
C GLY A 98 -23.96 10.49 -4.41
N GLY A 99 -24.79 9.61 -4.95
CA GLY A 99 -25.49 8.59 -4.19
C GLY A 99 -26.45 7.77 -5.04
N ILE A 100 -27.15 6.84 -4.41
CA ILE A 100 -28.22 6.05 -5.00
C ILE A 100 -29.54 6.65 -4.52
N ALA A 101 -30.42 6.97 -5.44
CA ALA A 101 -31.77 7.45 -5.18
C ALA A 101 -32.79 6.35 -5.49
N ALA A 102 -33.53 5.92 -4.49
CA ALA A 102 -34.57 4.92 -4.63
C ALA A 102 -35.93 5.50 -5.06
N ASN A 103 -36.10 6.83 -4.99
CA ASN A 103 -37.33 7.54 -5.29
C ASN A 103 -37.05 8.99 -5.74
N PRO A 104 -38.04 9.71 -6.27
CA PRO A 104 -37.87 11.08 -6.75
C PRO A 104 -37.43 12.08 -5.69
N GLU A 105 -37.86 11.93 -4.44
CA GLU A 105 -37.52 12.84 -3.33
C GLU A 105 -36.02 12.75 -3.03
N GLN A 106 -35.50 11.55 -2.88
CA GLN A 106 -34.06 11.34 -2.67
C GLN A 106 -33.24 11.79 -3.90
N CYS A 107 -33.77 11.57 -5.10
CA CYS A 107 -33.15 12.01 -6.33
C CYS A 107 -32.98 13.53 -6.37
N ALA A 108 -34.02 14.28 -6.01
CA ALA A 108 -33.99 15.74 -5.96
C ALA A 108 -32.93 16.25 -4.97
N GLU A 109 -32.89 15.69 -3.76
CA GLU A 109 -31.94 16.07 -2.72
C GLU A 109 -30.48 15.82 -3.15
N ILE A 110 -30.19 14.64 -3.72
CA ILE A 110 -28.85 14.30 -4.17
C ILE A 110 -28.45 15.15 -5.38
N LEU A 111 -29.37 15.43 -6.31
CA LEU A 111 -29.14 16.31 -7.47
C LEU A 111 -28.80 17.73 -7.03
N GLU A 112 -29.56 18.34 -6.11
CA GLU A 112 -29.30 19.68 -5.60
C GLU A 112 -27.89 19.79 -5.00
N ASN A 113 -27.53 18.82 -4.16
CA ASN A 113 -26.22 18.75 -3.56
C ASN A 113 -25.11 18.49 -4.59
N GLY A 114 -25.33 17.54 -5.49
CA GLY A 114 -24.39 17.16 -6.52
C GLY A 114 -24.09 18.28 -7.53
N LEU A 115 -25.10 18.99 -8.00
CA LEU A 115 -24.95 20.14 -8.89
C LEU A 115 -24.16 21.28 -8.23
N ARG A 116 -24.39 21.50 -6.93
CA ARG A 116 -23.66 22.52 -6.14
C ARG A 116 -22.18 22.15 -5.97
N LEU A 117 -21.87 20.86 -5.79
CA LEU A 117 -20.49 20.38 -5.55
C LEU A 117 -19.72 20.15 -6.84
N SER A 118 -20.41 19.95 -7.96
CA SER A 118 -19.79 19.79 -9.27
C SER A 118 -19.12 21.10 -9.73
N ARG A 119 -17.83 21.02 -10.12
CA ARG A 119 -17.09 22.18 -10.63
C ARG A 119 -17.63 22.76 -11.94
N VAL A 120 -18.37 21.94 -12.67
CA VAL A 120 -18.99 22.31 -13.96
C VAL A 120 -20.53 22.35 -13.90
N GLY A 121 -21.11 22.13 -12.71
CA GLY A 121 -22.57 22.14 -12.53
C GLY A 121 -23.28 20.98 -13.20
N GLN A 122 -22.65 19.84 -13.35
CA GLN A 122 -23.20 18.66 -14.05
C GLN A 122 -23.26 17.44 -13.13
N VAL A 123 -24.33 16.66 -13.27
CA VAL A 123 -24.50 15.37 -12.61
C VAL A 123 -24.88 14.32 -13.65
N LEU A 124 -24.22 13.17 -13.63
CA LEU A 124 -24.63 11.98 -14.37
C LEU A 124 -25.75 11.28 -13.60
N VAL A 125 -26.86 11.00 -14.29
CA VAL A 125 -27.96 10.13 -13.81
C VAL A 125 -27.86 8.82 -14.54
N GLU A 126 -27.72 7.71 -13.84
CA GLU A 126 -27.43 6.39 -14.40
C GLU A 126 -28.31 5.31 -13.77
N ARG A 127 -28.72 4.28 -14.54
CA ARG A 127 -29.41 3.10 -14.00
C ARG A 127 -28.59 2.44 -12.91
N CYS A 128 -29.23 2.14 -11.79
CA CYS A 128 -28.57 1.40 -10.71
C CYS A 128 -28.49 -0.09 -11.08
N ILE A 129 -27.27 -0.59 -11.11
CA ILE A 129 -26.94 -2.01 -11.30
C ILE A 129 -26.31 -2.62 -10.03
N ALA A 130 -26.53 -1.98 -8.88
CA ALA A 130 -26.09 -2.50 -7.60
C ALA A 130 -26.68 -3.90 -7.33
N GLY A 131 -25.90 -4.80 -6.81
CA GLY A 131 -26.29 -6.18 -6.57
C GLY A 131 -26.07 -7.13 -7.76
N TRP A 132 -25.68 -6.62 -8.95
CA TRP A 132 -25.27 -7.47 -10.05
C TRP A 132 -23.86 -8.01 -9.80
N LYS A 133 -23.52 -9.16 -10.40
CA LYS A 133 -22.16 -9.73 -10.33
C LYS A 133 -21.19 -8.83 -11.07
N GLU A 134 -20.00 -8.65 -10.53
CA GLU A 134 -18.92 -7.92 -11.21
C GLU A 134 -17.88 -8.90 -11.75
N ILE A 135 -17.69 -8.87 -13.07
CA ILE A 135 -16.83 -9.78 -13.81
C ILE A 135 -15.81 -8.97 -14.61
N GLU A 136 -14.57 -9.42 -14.61
CA GLU A 136 -13.48 -8.80 -15.36
C GLU A 136 -12.85 -9.74 -16.36
N TYR A 137 -12.42 -9.18 -17.50
CA TYR A 137 -11.60 -9.86 -18.50
C TYR A 137 -10.32 -9.06 -18.79
N GLU A 138 -9.19 -9.72 -18.68
CA GLU A 138 -7.93 -9.23 -19.22
C GLU A 138 -7.77 -9.71 -20.65
N VAL A 139 -7.62 -8.79 -21.59
CA VAL A 139 -7.65 -9.05 -23.03
C VAL A 139 -6.39 -8.50 -23.67
N MET A 140 -5.87 -9.20 -24.67
CA MET A 140 -4.71 -8.78 -25.47
C MET A 140 -5.06 -8.71 -26.94
N ARG A 141 -4.56 -7.67 -27.64
CA ARG A 141 -4.72 -7.52 -29.10
C ARG A 141 -3.46 -6.98 -29.73
N ASP A 142 -3.02 -7.58 -30.83
CA ASP A 142 -1.88 -7.08 -31.64
C ASP A 142 -2.29 -6.17 -32.80
N GLY A 143 -1.30 -5.64 -33.51
CA GLY A 143 -1.52 -4.77 -34.65
C GLY A 143 -2.08 -5.47 -35.90
N ALA A 144 -2.02 -6.79 -35.98
CA ALA A 144 -2.60 -7.60 -37.04
C ALA A 144 -4.09 -7.95 -36.81
N GLY A 145 -4.60 -7.67 -35.60
CA GLY A 145 -5.97 -7.93 -35.21
C GLY A 145 -6.19 -9.27 -34.54
N ASN A 146 -5.13 -10.01 -34.18
CA ASN A 146 -5.26 -11.20 -33.34
C ASN A 146 -5.64 -10.77 -31.91
N VAL A 147 -6.59 -11.47 -31.31
CA VAL A 147 -7.13 -11.15 -29.97
C VAL A 147 -7.25 -12.43 -29.14
N ILE A 148 -6.96 -12.34 -27.85
CA ILE A 148 -7.18 -13.40 -26.87
C ILE A 148 -7.67 -12.82 -25.53
N THR A 149 -8.32 -13.65 -24.72
CA THR A 149 -8.50 -13.40 -23.31
C THR A 149 -7.37 -14.08 -22.52
N VAL A 150 -6.74 -13.33 -21.61
CA VAL A 150 -5.67 -13.86 -20.76
C VAL A 150 -6.24 -14.50 -19.51
N CYS A 151 -7.21 -13.82 -18.90
CA CYS A 151 -7.82 -14.26 -17.64
C CYS A 151 -9.21 -13.67 -17.52
N ASN A 152 -10.14 -14.43 -16.92
CA ASN A 152 -11.35 -13.85 -16.37
C ASN A 152 -11.33 -13.94 -14.84
N MET A 153 -11.99 -12.98 -14.21
CA MET A 153 -12.00 -12.83 -12.76
C MET A 153 -13.40 -12.41 -12.31
N GLU A 154 -13.74 -12.75 -11.07
CA GLU A 154 -15.02 -12.46 -10.46
C GLU A 154 -14.83 -11.85 -9.08
N ASN A 155 -15.56 -10.78 -8.78
CA ASN A 155 -15.58 -10.18 -7.45
C ASN A 155 -16.58 -10.96 -6.57
N ILE A 156 -16.22 -11.20 -5.31
CA ILE A 156 -17.16 -11.76 -4.32
C ILE A 156 -18.24 -10.73 -3.99
N ASP A 157 -17.85 -9.47 -3.79
CA ASP A 157 -18.79 -8.39 -3.60
C ASP A 157 -19.50 -8.04 -4.92
N PRO A 158 -20.81 -7.78 -4.88
CA PRO A 158 -21.53 -7.32 -6.06
C PRO A 158 -21.10 -5.91 -6.46
N VAL A 159 -21.52 -5.47 -7.66
CA VAL A 159 -21.29 -4.13 -8.19
C VAL A 159 -21.63 -3.07 -7.15
N GLY A 160 -20.73 -2.12 -6.96
CA GLY A 160 -20.80 -1.04 -5.98
C GLY A 160 -19.59 -0.93 -5.08
N VAL A 161 -18.76 -1.95 -5.04
CA VAL A 161 -17.44 -1.96 -4.39
C VAL A 161 -16.36 -1.89 -5.46
N HIS A 162 -15.40 -1.00 -5.30
CA HIS A 162 -14.27 -0.93 -6.24
C HIS A 162 -13.52 -2.28 -6.26
N THR A 163 -13.21 -2.80 -7.44
CA THR A 163 -12.55 -4.10 -7.60
C THR A 163 -11.22 -4.21 -6.83
N GLY A 164 -10.49 -3.10 -6.65
CA GLY A 164 -9.30 -3.03 -5.81
C GLY A 164 -9.55 -3.29 -4.32
N ASP A 165 -10.77 -3.04 -3.84
CA ASP A 165 -11.20 -3.23 -2.44
C ASP A 165 -12.00 -4.53 -2.24
N SER A 166 -12.37 -5.23 -3.32
CA SER A 166 -13.09 -6.49 -3.28
C SER A 166 -12.16 -7.69 -3.20
N ILE A 167 -12.66 -8.79 -2.64
CA ILE A 167 -12.02 -10.10 -2.78
C ILE A 167 -12.34 -10.60 -4.19
N VAL A 168 -11.31 -10.97 -4.95
CA VAL A 168 -11.42 -11.39 -6.35
C VAL A 168 -10.96 -12.83 -6.51
N VAL A 169 -11.68 -13.61 -7.28
CA VAL A 169 -11.35 -14.98 -7.60
C VAL A 169 -11.06 -15.16 -9.09
N ALA A 170 -10.04 -15.95 -9.41
CA ALA A 170 -9.72 -16.35 -10.78
C ALA A 170 -9.49 -17.88 -10.84
N PRO A 171 -10.07 -18.58 -11.85
CA PRO A 171 -11.09 -18.08 -12.77
C PRO A 171 -12.43 -17.82 -12.09
N SER A 172 -13.37 -17.17 -12.75
CA SER A 172 -14.76 -17.01 -12.27
C SER A 172 -15.35 -18.37 -11.88
N GLN A 173 -16.02 -18.42 -10.74
CA GLN A 173 -16.52 -19.67 -10.15
C GLN A 173 -18.03 -19.84 -10.39
N THR A 174 -18.76 -18.75 -10.56
CA THR A 174 -20.25 -18.78 -10.60
C THR A 174 -20.83 -18.62 -12.02
N LEU A 175 -19.98 -18.50 -13.04
CA LEU A 175 -20.44 -18.39 -14.43
C LEU A 175 -20.67 -19.76 -15.06
N GLY A 176 -21.82 -19.93 -15.69
CA GLY A 176 -22.03 -21.01 -16.65
C GLY A 176 -21.26 -20.78 -17.96
N ASP A 177 -21.05 -21.84 -18.75
CA ASP A 177 -20.31 -21.73 -20.02
C ASP A 177 -20.89 -20.68 -20.97
N LYS A 178 -22.23 -20.60 -21.04
CA LYS A 178 -22.90 -19.61 -21.90
C LYS A 178 -22.59 -18.17 -21.46
N GLU A 179 -22.61 -17.89 -20.18
CA GLU A 179 -22.29 -16.56 -19.64
C GLU A 179 -20.82 -16.22 -19.87
N TYR A 180 -19.95 -17.18 -19.59
CA TYR A 180 -18.51 -17.05 -19.83
C TYR A 180 -18.22 -16.71 -21.31
N GLN A 181 -18.76 -17.48 -22.26
CA GLN A 181 -18.52 -17.27 -23.69
C GLN A 181 -19.15 -15.96 -24.19
N MET A 182 -20.30 -15.60 -23.65
CA MET A 182 -20.98 -14.33 -23.99
C MET A 182 -20.11 -13.12 -23.63
N LEU A 183 -19.65 -13.06 -22.37
CA LEU A 183 -18.82 -11.95 -21.90
C LEU A 183 -17.42 -11.95 -22.56
N ARG A 184 -16.86 -13.15 -22.80
CA ARG A 184 -15.59 -13.30 -23.53
C ARG A 184 -15.73 -12.73 -24.95
N THR A 185 -16.77 -13.08 -25.68
CA THR A 185 -17.03 -12.59 -27.03
C THR A 185 -17.20 -11.07 -27.04
N SER A 186 -17.95 -10.53 -26.09
CA SER A 186 -18.10 -9.09 -25.88
C SER A 186 -16.72 -8.41 -25.68
N ALA A 187 -15.87 -8.94 -24.81
CA ALA A 187 -14.55 -8.39 -24.53
C ALA A 187 -13.66 -8.36 -25.80
N LEU A 188 -13.69 -9.42 -26.61
CA LEU A 188 -12.95 -9.49 -27.88
C LEU A 188 -13.48 -8.49 -28.91
N ASN A 189 -14.80 -8.29 -28.99
CA ASN A 189 -15.43 -7.30 -29.86
C ASN A 189 -15.06 -5.88 -29.45
N ILE A 190 -15.11 -5.58 -28.16
CA ILE A 190 -14.80 -4.25 -27.61
C ILE A 190 -13.36 -3.85 -27.90
N ILE A 191 -12.39 -4.70 -27.57
CA ILE A 191 -10.96 -4.38 -27.81
C ILE A 191 -10.68 -4.20 -29.30
N SER A 192 -11.36 -4.97 -30.17
CA SER A 192 -11.22 -4.89 -31.62
C SER A 192 -11.80 -3.60 -32.18
N GLU A 193 -13.01 -3.19 -31.78
CA GLU A 193 -13.64 -1.93 -32.23
C GLU A 193 -12.88 -0.70 -31.72
N LEU A 194 -12.44 -0.71 -30.48
CA LEU A 194 -11.62 0.37 -29.94
C LEU A 194 -10.24 0.46 -30.65
N GLY A 195 -9.79 -0.62 -31.27
CA GLY A 195 -8.50 -0.67 -31.95
C GLY A 195 -7.33 -0.62 -31.00
N ILE A 196 -7.49 -1.14 -29.78
CA ILE A 196 -6.41 -1.20 -28.77
C ILE A 196 -5.29 -2.09 -29.30
N THR A 197 -4.06 -1.64 -29.14
CA THR A 197 -2.84 -2.40 -29.47
C THR A 197 -2.02 -2.60 -28.21
N GLY A 198 -2.13 -3.79 -27.62
CA GLY A 198 -1.62 -4.14 -26.30
C GLY A 198 -2.68 -4.81 -25.45
N GLY A 199 -2.62 -4.58 -24.14
CA GLY A 199 -3.56 -5.11 -23.17
C GLY A 199 -4.66 -4.12 -22.79
N CYS A 200 -5.81 -4.65 -22.42
CA CYS A 200 -6.86 -3.90 -21.73
C CYS A 200 -7.62 -4.77 -20.73
N ASN A 201 -8.21 -4.09 -19.75
CA ASN A 201 -9.13 -4.68 -18.80
C ASN A 201 -10.56 -4.24 -19.17
N VAL A 202 -11.51 -5.18 -19.23
CA VAL A 202 -12.93 -4.93 -19.48
C VAL A 202 -13.72 -5.39 -18.26
N GLN A 203 -14.52 -4.51 -17.69
CA GLN A 203 -15.36 -4.78 -16.51
C GLN A 203 -16.82 -4.82 -16.88
N TYR A 204 -17.51 -5.84 -16.37
CA TYR A 204 -18.92 -6.12 -16.63
C TYR A 204 -19.72 -6.20 -15.35
N ALA A 205 -20.97 -5.72 -15.41
CA ALA A 205 -22.03 -6.09 -14.51
C ALA A 205 -22.89 -7.17 -15.17
N LEU A 206 -23.06 -8.32 -14.53
CA LEU A 206 -23.93 -9.40 -15.01
C LEU A 206 -25.10 -9.57 -14.04
N ASN A 207 -26.33 -9.52 -14.58
CA ASN A 207 -27.53 -9.77 -13.79
C ASN A 207 -27.52 -11.22 -13.28
N PRO A 208 -27.65 -11.46 -11.95
CA PRO A 208 -27.58 -12.82 -11.38
C PRO A 208 -28.73 -13.72 -11.83
N ASP A 209 -29.86 -13.18 -12.24
CA ASP A 209 -31.08 -13.91 -12.59
C ASP A 209 -31.31 -14.06 -14.09
N SER A 210 -30.44 -13.47 -14.92
CA SER A 210 -30.64 -13.49 -16.39
C SER A 210 -29.28 -13.34 -17.11
N PHE A 211 -29.32 -13.42 -18.45
CA PHE A 211 -28.15 -13.14 -19.30
C PHE A 211 -27.98 -11.63 -19.63
N GLU A 212 -28.70 -10.75 -18.94
CA GLU A 212 -28.51 -9.31 -19.12
C GLU A 212 -27.18 -8.88 -18.49
N TYR A 213 -26.41 -8.11 -19.21
CA TYR A 213 -25.16 -7.54 -18.72
C TYR A 213 -24.98 -6.10 -19.17
N CYS A 214 -24.08 -5.38 -18.52
CA CYS A 214 -23.64 -4.06 -18.92
C CYS A 214 -22.11 -3.99 -18.88
N VAL A 215 -21.52 -3.31 -19.86
CA VAL A 215 -20.11 -2.90 -19.79
C VAL A 215 -20.00 -1.73 -18.82
N ILE A 216 -19.21 -1.88 -17.77
CA ILE A 216 -18.98 -0.83 -16.77
C ILE A 216 -17.92 0.14 -17.27
N GLU A 217 -16.73 -0.41 -17.60
CA GLU A 217 -15.60 0.38 -18.08
C GLU A 217 -14.61 -0.49 -18.87
N VAL A 218 -13.79 0.19 -19.66
CA VAL A 218 -12.65 -0.41 -20.36
C VAL A 218 -11.40 0.42 -20.05
N ASN A 219 -10.40 -0.24 -19.52
CA ASN A 219 -9.12 0.38 -19.23
C ASN A 219 -8.11 0.06 -20.34
N PRO A 220 -7.77 1.01 -21.26
CA PRO A 220 -6.90 0.73 -22.41
C PRO A 220 -5.42 0.72 -22.04
N ARG A 221 -5.09 0.09 -20.95
CA ARG A 221 -3.78 0.08 -20.33
C ARG A 221 -3.63 -1.13 -19.43
N VAL A 222 -2.39 -1.43 -19.04
CA VAL A 222 -2.11 -2.37 -17.95
C VAL A 222 -2.64 -1.78 -16.62
N SER A 223 -3.34 -2.60 -15.86
CA SER A 223 -3.98 -2.26 -14.60
C SER A 223 -3.41 -3.11 -13.45
N ARG A 224 -3.91 -2.92 -12.22
CA ARG A 224 -3.58 -3.81 -11.09
C ARG A 224 -4.05 -5.24 -11.35
N SER A 225 -5.25 -5.41 -11.88
CA SER A 225 -5.76 -6.73 -12.27
C SER A 225 -4.88 -7.41 -13.32
N SER A 226 -4.20 -6.66 -14.18
CA SER A 226 -3.22 -7.22 -15.14
C SER A 226 -2.01 -7.82 -14.44
N ALA A 227 -1.56 -7.25 -13.31
CA ALA A 227 -0.47 -7.81 -12.50
C ALA A 227 -0.90 -9.13 -11.86
N LEU A 228 -2.08 -9.17 -11.25
CA LEU A 228 -2.69 -10.38 -10.72
C LEU A 228 -2.83 -11.45 -11.81
N ALA A 229 -3.47 -11.10 -12.93
CA ALA A 229 -3.70 -12.01 -14.04
C ALA A 229 -2.39 -12.57 -14.60
N SER A 230 -1.35 -11.75 -14.72
CA SER A 230 -0.03 -12.20 -15.20
C SER A 230 0.57 -13.31 -14.35
N LYS A 231 0.48 -13.17 -13.03
CA LYS A 231 1.04 -14.15 -12.07
C LYS A 231 0.12 -15.36 -11.90
N ALA A 232 -1.19 -15.13 -11.89
CA ALA A 232 -2.17 -16.20 -11.83
C ALA A 232 -2.13 -17.14 -13.04
N THR A 233 -1.79 -16.60 -14.23
CA THR A 233 -1.84 -17.37 -15.48
C THR A 233 -0.48 -17.73 -16.07
N GLY A 234 0.61 -17.19 -15.50
CA GLY A 234 1.91 -17.34 -16.14
C GLY A 234 1.96 -16.69 -17.55
N TYR A 235 1.17 -15.64 -17.78
CA TYR A 235 1.15 -14.87 -19.02
C TYR A 235 1.68 -13.45 -18.75
N PRO A 236 2.89 -13.09 -19.21
CA PRO A 236 3.53 -11.82 -18.86
C PRO A 236 2.96 -10.65 -19.65
N ILE A 237 1.77 -10.16 -19.28
CA ILE A 237 0.97 -9.15 -20.00
C ILE A 237 1.82 -7.92 -20.36
N ALA A 238 2.54 -7.32 -19.41
CA ALA A 238 3.33 -6.13 -19.66
C ALA A 238 4.44 -6.36 -20.71
N LYS A 239 5.14 -7.48 -20.63
CA LYS A 239 6.21 -7.85 -21.57
C LYS A 239 5.65 -8.13 -22.97
N VAL A 240 4.52 -8.80 -23.06
CA VAL A 240 3.82 -9.05 -24.33
C VAL A 240 3.32 -7.74 -24.93
N ALA A 241 2.67 -6.88 -24.13
CA ALA A 241 2.20 -5.56 -24.57
C ALA A 241 3.34 -4.68 -25.12
N ALA A 242 4.51 -4.70 -24.47
CA ALA A 242 5.69 -3.97 -24.95
C ALA A 242 6.17 -4.49 -26.32
N LYS A 243 6.19 -5.80 -26.53
CA LYS A 243 6.55 -6.39 -27.83
C LYS A 243 5.52 -6.09 -28.91
N ILE A 244 4.24 -6.12 -28.59
CA ILE A 244 3.16 -5.71 -29.51
C ILE A 244 3.35 -4.25 -29.93
N ALA A 245 3.69 -3.36 -29.01
CA ALA A 245 3.97 -1.96 -29.29
C ALA A 245 5.15 -1.75 -30.24
N LEU A 246 6.08 -2.71 -30.30
CA LEU A 246 7.20 -2.74 -31.24
C LEU A 246 6.85 -3.38 -32.59
N GLY A 247 5.62 -3.87 -32.76
CA GLY A 247 5.08 -4.41 -34.02
C GLY A 247 5.07 -5.93 -34.13
N TYR A 248 5.40 -6.68 -33.09
CA TYR A 248 5.26 -8.13 -33.08
C TYR A 248 3.78 -8.55 -32.98
N THR A 249 3.44 -9.67 -33.58
CA THR A 249 2.12 -10.30 -33.46
C THR A 249 2.09 -11.34 -32.36
N LEU A 250 0.91 -11.69 -31.87
CA LEU A 250 0.73 -12.64 -30.75
C LEU A 250 1.32 -14.03 -31.04
N ASP A 251 1.26 -14.47 -32.28
CA ASP A 251 1.81 -15.75 -32.73
C ASP A 251 3.34 -15.74 -32.94
N GLU A 252 3.96 -14.57 -33.02
CA GLU A 252 5.41 -14.42 -33.06
C GLU A 252 6.04 -14.34 -31.67
N ILE A 253 5.26 -13.93 -30.66
CA ILE A 253 5.77 -13.73 -29.29
C ILE A 253 5.69 -15.04 -28.49
N ARG A 254 6.86 -15.60 -28.14
CA ARG A 254 6.91 -16.71 -27.18
C ARG A 254 6.58 -16.23 -25.76
N ASN A 255 5.77 -17.00 -25.05
CA ASN A 255 5.54 -16.78 -23.62
C ASN A 255 6.83 -17.04 -22.83
N ALA A 256 7.35 -15.99 -22.20
CA ALA A 256 8.64 -16.07 -21.49
C ALA A 256 8.55 -16.83 -20.15
N VAL A 257 7.35 -17.01 -19.60
CA VAL A 257 7.11 -17.73 -18.35
C VAL A 257 7.02 -19.23 -18.62
N THR A 258 6.09 -19.66 -19.46
CA THR A 258 5.87 -21.09 -19.78
C THR A 258 6.95 -21.66 -20.70
N LYS A 259 7.63 -20.80 -21.50
CA LYS A 259 8.64 -21.15 -22.49
C LYS A 259 8.18 -22.09 -23.61
N LYS A 260 7.00 -22.65 -23.52
CA LYS A 260 6.43 -23.65 -24.45
C LYS A 260 5.33 -23.07 -25.34
N THR A 261 4.53 -22.15 -24.82
CA THR A 261 3.42 -21.56 -25.55
C THR A 261 3.81 -20.24 -26.24
N TYR A 262 2.94 -19.76 -27.14
CA TYR A 262 3.01 -18.43 -27.74
C TYR A 262 1.99 -17.50 -27.08
N ALA A 263 2.15 -16.20 -27.24
CA ALA A 263 1.23 -15.21 -26.66
C ALA A 263 -0.19 -15.28 -27.26
N SER A 264 -0.39 -16.01 -28.35
CA SER A 264 -1.70 -16.34 -28.92
C SER A 264 -2.42 -17.49 -28.22
N PHE A 265 -1.79 -18.19 -27.29
CA PHE A 265 -2.37 -19.28 -26.53
C PHE A 265 -3.07 -18.74 -25.29
N GLU A 266 -4.39 -18.99 -25.17
CA GLU A 266 -5.18 -18.58 -23.99
C GLU A 266 -4.84 -19.48 -22.81
N PRO A 267 -4.47 -18.92 -21.64
CA PRO A 267 -4.19 -19.71 -20.45
C PRO A 267 -5.42 -20.45 -19.93
N MET A 268 -5.21 -21.67 -19.44
CA MET A 268 -6.25 -22.52 -18.82
C MET A 268 -5.87 -22.80 -17.38
N LEU A 269 -6.71 -22.40 -16.43
CA LEU A 269 -6.47 -22.58 -14.99
C LEU A 269 -7.25 -23.79 -14.48
N ASP A 270 -6.57 -24.71 -13.79
CA ASP A 270 -7.14 -25.86 -13.08
C ASP A 270 -6.98 -25.75 -11.55
N TYR A 271 -6.65 -24.56 -11.06
CA TYR A 271 -6.53 -24.17 -9.66
C TYR A 271 -7.33 -22.90 -9.41
N CYS A 272 -7.48 -22.53 -8.14
CA CYS A 272 -8.19 -21.34 -7.72
C CYS A 272 -7.21 -20.30 -7.18
N VAL A 273 -7.32 -19.07 -7.67
CA VAL A 273 -6.55 -17.92 -7.21
C VAL A 273 -7.49 -16.97 -6.48
N VAL A 274 -7.13 -16.57 -5.28
CA VAL A 274 -7.87 -15.57 -4.50
C VAL A 274 -6.97 -14.36 -4.25
N LYS A 275 -7.44 -13.19 -4.64
CA LYS A 275 -6.87 -11.88 -4.29
C LYS A 275 -7.67 -11.30 -3.14
N MET A 276 -6.98 -10.85 -2.09
CA MET A 276 -7.61 -10.15 -0.96
C MET A 276 -6.96 -8.79 -0.74
N PRO A 277 -7.76 -7.70 -0.60
CA PRO A 277 -7.23 -6.36 -0.42
C PRO A 277 -6.62 -6.17 0.97
N ARG A 278 -5.53 -5.41 1.05
CA ARG A 278 -4.95 -4.91 2.29
C ARG A 278 -5.46 -3.50 2.56
N LEU A 279 -6.42 -3.37 3.46
CA LEU A 279 -7.05 -2.10 3.81
C LEU A 279 -6.34 -1.46 5.01
N PRO A 280 -6.15 -0.12 5.05
CA PRO A 280 -5.32 0.54 6.06
C PRO A 280 -6.10 0.97 7.32
N PHE A 281 -7.18 0.29 7.66
CA PHE A 281 -8.04 0.67 8.80
C PHE A 281 -7.44 0.34 10.16
N ASP A 282 -6.40 -0.48 10.20
CA ASP A 282 -5.55 -0.68 11.38
C ASP A 282 -4.71 0.56 11.72
N LYS A 283 -4.42 1.41 10.73
CA LYS A 283 -3.72 2.69 10.91
C LYS A 283 -4.67 3.88 11.08
N PHE A 284 -5.80 3.85 10.40
CA PHE A 284 -6.80 4.92 10.44
C PHE A 284 -8.04 4.46 11.22
N ILE A 285 -7.91 4.26 12.51
CA ILE A 285 -8.96 3.71 13.40
C ILE A 285 -10.25 4.55 13.35
N SER A 286 -10.13 5.89 13.25
CA SER A 286 -11.26 6.81 13.15
C SER A 286 -11.89 6.89 11.75
N ALA A 287 -11.30 6.26 10.75
CA ALA A 287 -11.80 6.34 9.38
C ALA A 287 -13.10 5.55 9.19
N LYS A 288 -13.93 6.02 8.25
CA LYS A 288 -15.11 5.27 7.81
C LYS A 288 -14.67 4.02 7.04
N ARG A 289 -14.95 2.84 7.59
CA ARG A 289 -14.59 1.53 7.01
C ARG A 289 -15.43 1.14 5.80
N THR A 290 -16.58 1.81 5.55
CA THR A 290 -17.49 1.49 4.45
C THR A 290 -16.77 1.57 3.10
N LEU A 291 -16.81 0.49 2.34
CA LEU A 291 -16.29 0.38 0.98
C LEU A 291 -17.30 0.92 -0.05
N GLY A 292 -16.82 1.29 -1.20
CA GLY A 292 -17.63 1.86 -2.28
C GLY A 292 -16.85 1.90 -3.58
N THR A 293 -17.24 2.76 -4.50
CA THR A 293 -16.63 2.87 -5.83
C THR A 293 -15.25 3.53 -5.85
N GLN A 294 -14.81 4.11 -4.74
CA GLN A 294 -13.47 4.67 -4.60
C GLN A 294 -12.57 3.69 -3.84
N MET A 295 -11.44 3.33 -4.46
CA MET A 295 -10.46 2.41 -3.89
C MET A 295 -9.80 2.97 -2.63
N LYS A 296 -9.74 2.15 -1.57
CA LYS A 296 -9.11 2.45 -0.27
C LYS A 296 -7.92 1.56 0.06
N ALA A 297 -7.83 0.40 -0.57
CA ALA A 297 -6.74 -0.54 -0.33
C ALA A 297 -5.38 0.08 -0.64
N THR A 298 -4.39 -0.21 0.20
CA THR A 298 -2.99 0.18 0.03
C THR A 298 -2.18 -0.87 -0.72
N GLY A 299 -2.61 -2.12 -0.70
CA GLY A 299 -2.00 -3.25 -1.37
C GLY A 299 -2.95 -4.44 -1.39
N GLU A 300 -2.43 -5.56 -1.82
CA GLU A 300 -3.20 -6.79 -1.94
C GLU A 300 -2.31 -8.01 -1.73
N VAL A 301 -2.93 -9.14 -1.43
CA VAL A 301 -2.30 -10.45 -1.42
C VAL A 301 -2.95 -11.34 -2.47
N MET A 302 -2.15 -12.25 -3.02
CA MET A 302 -2.60 -13.30 -3.90
C MET A 302 -2.25 -14.66 -3.29
N SER A 303 -3.19 -15.56 -3.31
CA SER A 303 -2.99 -16.94 -2.88
C SER A 303 -3.54 -17.91 -3.92
N ILE A 304 -2.92 -19.07 -4.01
CA ILE A 304 -3.29 -20.13 -4.96
C ILE A 304 -3.47 -21.43 -4.20
N CYS A 305 -4.54 -22.15 -4.52
CA CYS A 305 -4.79 -23.51 -4.00
C CYS A 305 -5.61 -24.30 -5.02
N THR A 306 -5.73 -25.60 -4.81
CA THR A 306 -6.59 -26.47 -5.64
C THR A 306 -8.08 -26.31 -5.37
N ASN A 307 -8.46 -25.55 -4.35
CA ASN A 307 -9.84 -25.21 -4.00
C ASN A 307 -9.93 -23.76 -3.48
N PHE A 308 -11.13 -23.20 -3.53
CA PHE A 308 -11.38 -21.81 -3.11
C PHE A 308 -11.18 -21.62 -1.60
N GLU A 309 -11.66 -22.57 -0.78
CA GLU A 309 -11.58 -22.50 0.69
C GLU A 309 -10.12 -22.35 1.15
N GLY A 310 -9.24 -23.20 0.58
CA GLY A 310 -7.81 -23.16 0.88
C GLY A 310 -7.14 -21.89 0.38
N ALA A 311 -7.46 -21.42 -0.83
CA ALA A 311 -6.95 -20.17 -1.36
C ALA A 311 -7.37 -18.98 -0.49
N LEU A 312 -8.64 -18.95 -0.03
CA LEU A 312 -9.13 -17.90 0.86
C LEU A 312 -8.43 -17.93 2.23
N MET A 313 -8.25 -19.11 2.83
CA MET A 313 -7.55 -19.25 4.12
C MET A 313 -6.08 -18.81 4.04
N LYS A 314 -5.40 -19.11 2.93
CA LYS A 314 -4.05 -18.59 2.67
C LYS A 314 -4.06 -17.05 2.52
N ALA A 315 -5.03 -16.49 1.80
CA ALA A 315 -5.15 -15.04 1.62
C ALA A 315 -5.35 -14.33 2.98
N ILE A 316 -6.23 -14.88 3.85
CA ILE A 316 -6.47 -14.32 5.18
C ILE A 316 -5.17 -14.22 5.99
N ARG A 317 -4.41 -15.34 6.10
CA ARG A 317 -3.17 -15.34 6.90
C ARG A 317 -1.99 -14.59 6.24
N SER A 318 -2.15 -14.17 4.97
CA SER A 318 -1.19 -13.34 4.26
C SER A 318 -1.38 -11.83 4.49
N LEU A 319 -2.48 -11.38 5.11
CA LEU A 319 -2.84 -9.97 5.26
C LEU A 319 -1.92 -9.17 6.18
N GLU A 320 -1.10 -9.83 7.00
CA GLU A 320 -0.27 -9.15 8.03
C GLU A 320 -1.12 -8.27 8.99
N GLN A 321 -2.25 -8.80 9.44
CA GLN A 321 -3.20 -8.15 10.36
C GLN A 321 -3.47 -8.99 11.61
N HIS A 322 -2.60 -9.96 11.94
CA HIS A 322 -2.79 -10.90 13.04
C HIS A 322 -4.07 -11.74 12.93
N VAL A 323 -4.49 -12.02 11.70
CA VAL A 323 -5.61 -12.89 11.38
C VAL A 323 -5.10 -14.20 10.78
N ASP A 324 -5.66 -15.32 11.21
CA ASP A 324 -5.27 -16.67 10.78
C ASP A 324 -6.42 -17.50 10.22
N CYS A 325 -7.67 -17.11 10.50
CA CYS A 325 -8.88 -17.80 10.05
C CYS A 325 -10.13 -16.92 10.18
N LEU A 326 -11.30 -17.47 9.91
CA LEU A 326 -12.59 -16.78 10.06
C LEU A 326 -13.06 -16.60 11.53
N LEU A 327 -12.31 -17.13 12.51
CA LEU A 327 -12.52 -16.91 13.95
C LEU A 327 -11.63 -15.81 14.55
N SER A 328 -10.87 -15.09 13.74
CA SER A 328 -9.92 -14.08 14.24
C SER A 328 -10.59 -12.86 14.86
N TYR A 329 -11.87 -12.63 14.61
CA TYR A 329 -12.65 -11.55 15.24
C TYR A 329 -13.81 -12.14 16.03
N ASP A 330 -14.10 -11.51 17.18
CA ASP A 330 -15.17 -11.89 18.08
C ASP A 330 -16.41 -11.00 17.86
N PHE A 331 -17.55 -11.61 17.59
CA PHE A 331 -18.84 -10.96 17.42
C PHE A 331 -19.88 -11.46 18.42
N THR A 332 -19.47 -12.19 19.46
CA THR A 332 -20.38 -12.82 20.42
C THR A 332 -21.27 -11.83 21.19
N ASP A 333 -20.81 -10.59 21.33
CA ASP A 333 -21.55 -9.50 21.97
C ASP A 333 -22.69 -8.92 21.10
N LEU A 334 -22.73 -9.22 19.80
CA LEU A 334 -23.78 -8.75 18.91
C LEU A 334 -25.03 -9.62 19.04
N SER A 335 -26.22 -9.00 19.11
CA SER A 335 -27.47 -9.74 18.95
C SER A 335 -27.66 -10.18 17.49
N ASP A 336 -28.55 -11.16 17.25
CA ASP A 336 -28.84 -11.62 15.89
C ASP A 336 -29.39 -10.50 15.00
N GLU A 337 -30.24 -9.62 15.57
CA GLU A 337 -30.78 -8.46 14.85
C GLU A 337 -29.67 -7.48 14.49
N THR A 338 -28.74 -7.21 15.42
CA THR A 338 -27.61 -6.32 15.16
C THR A 338 -26.66 -6.92 14.13
N LEU A 339 -26.42 -8.24 14.19
CA LEU A 339 -25.60 -8.94 13.20
C LEU A 339 -26.22 -8.86 11.80
N GLU A 340 -27.54 -9.02 11.66
CA GLU A 340 -28.26 -8.87 10.40
C GLU A 340 -28.13 -7.44 9.84
N GLU A 341 -28.28 -6.40 10.68
CA GLU A 341 -28.03 -5.02 10.30
C GLU A 341 -26.58 -4.80 9.85
N GLU A 342 -25.60 -5.36 10.57
CA GLU A 342 -24.19 -5.25 10.27
C GLU A 342 -23.76 -6.02 8.99
N LEU A 343 -24.47 -7.08 8.57
CA LEU A 343 -24.28 -7.76 7.30
C LEU A 343 -24.57 -6.86 6.09
N ASN A 344 -25.51 -5.91 6.24
CA ASN A 344 -25.81 -4.92 5.21
C ASN A 344 -24.66 -3.90 5.02
N ARG A 345 -23.75 -3.83 5.97
CA ARG A 345 -22.62 -2.93 5.94
C ARG A 345 -21.48 -3.47 5.11
N VAL A 346 -21.21 -2.83 4.00
CA VAL A 346 -20.12 -3.23 3.10
C VAL A 346 -18.82 -2.64 3.62
N ASP A 347 -18.01 -3.44 4.28
CA ASP A 347 -16.71 -3.07 4.82
C ASP A 347 -15.75 -4.28 4.87
N ASP A 348 -14.54 -4.05 5.38
CA ASP A 348 -13.50 -5.06 5.49
C ASP A 348 -13.79 -6.20 6.48
N MET A 349 -14.83 -6.06 7.32
CA MET A 349 -15.23 -7.08 8.30
C MET A 349 -16.32 -8.02 7.78
N ARG A 350 -16.84 -7.77 6.59
CA ARG A 350 -18.04 -8.43 6.05
C ARG A 350 -17.92 -9.94 6.00
N ILE A 351 -16.78 -10.48 5.53
CA ILE A 351 -16.54 -11.92 5.42
C ILE A 351 -16.58 -12.63 6.79
N TRP A 352 -16.04 -12.01 7.84
CA TRP A 352 -16.06 -12.56 9.19
C TRP A 352 -17.45 -12.51 9.81
N ARG A 353 -18.26 -11.45 9.51
CA ARG A 353 -19.67 -11.39 9.95
C ARG A 353 -20.52 -12.44 9.23
N ILE A 354 -20.29 -12.71 7.95
CA ILE A 354 -20.96 -13.80 7.23
C ILE A 354 -20.64 -15.15 7.88
N ALA A 355 -19.39 -15.40 8.22
CA ALA A 355 -19.01 -16.63 8.92
C ALA A 355 -19.70 -16.74 10.30
N GLU A 356 -19.81 -15.62 11.04
CA GLU A 356 -20.54 -15.61 12.31
C GLU A 356 -22.04 -15.86 12.14
N ALA A 357 -22.67 -15.28 11.12
CA ALA A 357 -24.07 -15.54 10.80
C ALA A 357 -24.31 -17.03 10.48
N LEU A 358 -23.41 -17.66 9.72
CA LEU A 358 -23.44 -19.09 9.44
C LEU A 358 -23.31 -19.94 10.72
N ARG A 359 -22.41 -19.57 11.65
CA ARG A 359 -22.26 -20.26 12.97
C ARG A 359 -23.53 -20.17 13.81
N ARG A 360 -24.31 -19.10 13.68
CA ARG A 360 -25.58 -18.88 14.37
C ARG A 360 -26.77 -19.53 13.65
N GLY A 361 -26.53 -20.17 12.49
CA GLY A 361 -27.54 -20.88 11.73
C GLY A 361 -28.43 -19.99 10.86
N PHE A 362 -27.97 -18.82 10.46
CA PHE A 362 -28.64 -18.01 9.42
C PHE A 362 -28.63 -18.81 8.12
N THR A 363 -29.75 -18.77 7.39
CA THR A 363 -29.84 -19.47 6.11
C THR A 363 -29.06 -18.76 5.03
N TYR A 364 -28.71 -19.46 3.96
CA TYR A 364 -28.02 -18.87 2.81
C TYR A 364 -28.87 -17.75 2.18
N GLU A 365 -30.21 -17.95 2.14
CA GLU A 365 -31.14 -16.95 1.62
C GLU A 365 -31.12 -15.66 2.46
N GLN A 366 -31.13 -15.78 3.81
CA GLN A 366 -31.05 -14.61 4.70
C GLN A 366 -29.78 -13.81 4.45
N ILE A 367 -28.62 -14.49 4.32
CA ILE A 367 -27.35 -13.85 4.07
C ILE A 367 -27.31 -13.24 2.66
N HIS A 368 -27.74 -13.99 1.65
CA HIS A 368 -27.78 -13.53 0.26
C HIS A 368 -28.70 -12.33 0.09
N ASP A 369 -29.90 -12.33 0.69
CA ASP A 369 -30.88 -11.25 0.54
C ASP A 369 -30.35 -9.91 1.04
N VAL A 370 -29.53 -9.94 2.08
CA VAL A 370 -28.89 -8.74 2.65
C VAL A 370 -27.64 -8.35 1.89
N THR A 371 -26.77 -9.31 1.60
CA THR A 371 -25.42 -9.03 1.06
C THR A 371 -25.36 -9.01 -0.45
N LYS A 372 -26.28 -9.67 -1.13
CA LYS A 372 -26.28 -9.97 -2.57
C LYS A 372 -25.06 -10.76 -3.06
N ILE A 373 -24.30 -11.35 -2.15
CA ILE A 373 -23.19 -12.26 -2.46
C ILE A 373 -23.77 -13.57 -2.97
N ASP A 374 -23.20 -14.11 -4.03
CA ASP A 374 -23.67 -15.36 -4.66
C ASP A 374 -23.68 -16.53 -3.68
N PHE A 375 -24.69 -17.38 -3.77
CA PHE A 375 -24.86 -18.58 -2.92
C PHE A 375 -23.66 -19.49 -2.93
N TRP A 376 -22.94 -19.56 -4.04
CA TRP A 376 -21.74 -20.38 -4.14
C TRP A 376 -20.66 -19.93 -3.14
N PHE A 377 -20.41 -18.63 -3.00
CA PHE A 377 -19.43 -18.10 -2.03
C PHE A 377 -19.88 -18.31 -0.60
N ILE A 378 -21.19 -18.16 -0.32
CA ILE A 378 -21.76 -18.42 1.00
C ILE A 378 -21.58 -19.91 1.37
N ASP A 379 -21.84 -20.85 0.43
CA ASP A 379 -21.60 -22.28 0.59
C ASP A 379 -20.14 -22.59 0.94
N LYS A 380 -19.18 -21.95 0.24
CA LYS A 380 -17.76 -22.13 0.52
C LYS A 380 -17.34 -21.63 1.91
N LEU A 381 -17.93 -20.54 2.38
CA LEU A 381 -17.72 -20.09 3.76
C LEU A 381 -18.37 -21.04 4.77
N ALA A 382 -19.53 -21.62 4.45
CA ALA A 382 -20.18 -22.62 5.30
C ALA A 382 -19.32 -23.89 5.48
N ILE A 383 -18.64 -24.37 4.44
CA ILE A 383 -17.69 -25.49 4.53
C ILE A 383 -16.57 -25.20 5.55
N LEU A 384 -16.05 -23.98 5.58
CA LEU A 384 -15.06 -23.57 6.57
C LEU A 384 -15.65 -23.56 7.99
N VAL A 385 -16.86 -23.04 8.18
CA VAL A 385 -17.54 -23.05 9.48
C VAL A 385 -17.85 -24.49 9.95
N GLU A 386 -18.29 -25.38 9.08
CA GLU A 386 -18.51 -26.78 9.39
C GLU A 386 -17.23 -27.49 9.87
N MET A 387 -16.08 -27.16 9.28
CA MET A 387 -14.79 -27.67 9.75
C MET A 387 -14.42 -27.12 11.13
N GLU A 388 -14.70 -25.84 11.42
CA GLU A 388 -14.53 -25.31 12.77
C GLU A 388 -15.33 -26.12 13.80
N ASP A 389 -16.57 -26.41 13.50
CA ASP A 389 -17.45 -27.21 14.40
C ASP A 389 -16.97 -28.67 14.58
N ALA A 390 -16.46 -29.24 13.49
CA ALA A 390 -15.87 -30.60 13.58
C ALA A 390 -14.62 -30.60 14.48
N LEU A 391 -13.77 -29.58 14.41
CA LEU A 391 -12.59 -29.44 15.27
C LEU A 391 -12.95 -29.07 16.72
N LYS A 392 -13.93 -28.20 16.95
CA LYS A 392 -14.47 -27.89 18.29
C LYS A 392 -15.06 -29.14 18.99
N ALA A 393 -15.72 -30.02 18.21
CA ALA A 393 -16.24 -31.30 18.74
C ALA A 393 -15.14 -32.25 19.26
N VAL A 394 -13.92 -32.13 18.71
CA VAL A 394 -12.72 -32.77 19.26
C VAL A 394 -12.31 -32.10 20.58
N GLY A 395 -12.26 -30.77 20.62
CA GLY A 395 -11.91 -30.01 21.82
C GLY A 395 -12.87 -30.24 22.99
N SER A 396 -14.16 -30.46 22.73
CA SER A 396 -15.15 -30.79 23.74
C SER A 396 -15.10 -32.27 24.21
N GLY A 397 -14.33 -33.11 23.52
CA GLY A 397 -14.22 -34.55 23.80
C GLY A 397 -15.35 -35.39 23.22
N GLU A 398 -16.22 -34.83 22.38
CA GLU A 398 -17.28 -35.53 21.66
C GLU A 398 -16.75 -36.45 20.55
N LYS A 399 -15.63 -36.05 19.95
CA LYS A 399 -14.93 -36.78 18.88
C LYS A 399 -13.45 -36.90 19.18
N SER A 400 -12.78 -37.85 18.52
CA SER A 400 -11.32 -37.94 18.55
C SER A 400 -10.73 -37.29 17.30
N LEU A 401 -9.55 -36.66 17.43
CA LEU A 401 -8.81 -36.13 16.29
C LEU A 401 -8.22 -37.33 15.50
N THR A 402 -8.78 -37.62 14.35
CA THR A 402 -8.28 -38.67 13.46
C THR A 402 -7.37 -38.12 12.39
N ALA A 403 -6.54 -38.94 11.78
CA ALA A 403 -5.69 -38.55 10.65
C ALA A 403 -6.53 -38.08 9.46
N GLU A 404 -7.71 -38.69 9.23
CA GLU A 404 -8.63 -38.32 8.17
C GLU A 404 -9.18 -36.89 8.37
N LEU A 405 -9.69 -36.57 9.58
CA LEU A 405 -10.19 -35.23 9.90
C LEU A 405 -9.07 -34.19 9.78
N LEU A 406 -7.87 -34.54 10.26
CA LEU A 406 -6.72 -33.66 10.14
C LEU A 406 -6.34 -33.42 8.67
N ALA A 407 -6.36 -34.46 7.83
CA ALA A 407 -6.10 -34.37 6.40
C ALA A 407 -7.17 -33.49 5.69
N GLU A 408 -8.45 -33.63 6.09
CA GLU A 408 -9.53 -32.79 5.56
C GLU A 408 -9.36 -31.31 5.94
N ALA A 409 -9.05 -31.04 7.22
CA ALA A 409 -8.76 -29.66 7.68
C ALA A 409 -7.56 -29.03 6.94
N LYS A 410 -6.50 -29.83 6.73
CA LYS A 410 -5.33 -29.37 5.96
C LYS A 410 -5.63 -29.16 4.48
N ARG A 411 -6.51 -29.94 3.86
CA ARG A 411 -6.89 -29.76 2.45
C ARG A 411 -7.55 -28.42 2.17
N ILE A 412 -8.26 -27.87 3.14
CA ILE A 412 -8.84 -26.51 3.10
C ILE A 412 -8.01 -25.49 3.89
N GLU A 413 -6.74 -25.82 4.12
CA GLU A 413 -5.68 -24.91 4.59
C GLU A 413 -5.88 -24.35 6.00
N TYR A 414 -6.55 -25.09 6.93
CA TYR A 414 -6.51 -24.72 8.35
C TYR A 414 -5.08 -24.82 8.89
N PRO A 415 -4.52 -23.73 9.45
CA PRO A 415 -3.17 -23.77 10.01
C PRO A 415 -3.12 -24.55 11.33
N ASP A 416 -1.96 -25.12 11.65
CA ASP A 416 -1.77 -25.98 12.81
C ASP A 416 -2.10 -25.30 14.14
N ASN A 417 -1.79 -24.01 14.27
CA ASN A 417 -2.13 -23.22 15.47
C ASN A 417 -3.66 -23.08 15.68
N VAL A 418 -4.43 -22.93 14.61
CA VAL A 418 -5.90 -22.87 14.67
C VAL A 418 -6.48 -24.24 15.03
N ILE A 419 -5.99 -25.31 14.39
CA ILE A 419 -6.40 -26.68 14.71
C ILE A 419 -6.09 -26.98 16.18
N ALA A 420 -4.89 -26.65 16.65
CA ALA A 420 -4.50 -26.83 18.05
C ALA A 420 -5.44 -26.10 19.02
N ARG A 421 -5.74 -24.82 18.72
CA ARG A 421 -6.65 -23.99 19.53
C ARG A 421 -8.06 -24.59 19.61
N LEU A 422 -8.61 -25.05 18.48
CA LEU A 422 -9.96 -25.61 18.42
C LEU A 422 -10.06 -27.01 19.04
N THR A 423 -9.01 -27.82 18.94
CA THR A 423 -8.98 -29.19 19.50
C THR A 423 -8.46 -29.25 20.93
N GLY A 424 -7.99 -28.13 21.50
CA GLY A 424 -7.42 -28.09 22.85
C GLY A 424 -6.10 -28.83 23.00
N THR A 425 -5.30 -28.90 21.91
CA THR A 425 -4.00 -29.56 21.85
C THR A 425 -2.87 -28.54 21.63
N SER A 426 -1.62 -28.98 21.62
CA SER A 426 -0.50 -28.11 21.24
C SER A 426 -0.26 -28.11 19.72
N GLN A 427 0.32 -27.02 19.20
CA GLN A 427 0.68 -26.94 17.78
C GLN A 427 1.74 -28.02 17.43
N GLU A 428 2.65 -28.31 18.33
CA GLU A 428 3.67 -29.35 18.19
C GLU A 428 3.05 -30.75 18.06
N ASP A 429 2.01 -31.02 18.83
CA ASP A 429 1.27 -32.32 18.73
C ASP A 429 0.51 -32.45 17.39
N ILE A 430 -0.12 -31.37 16.93
CA ILE A 430 -0.75 -31.33 15.60
C ILE A 430 0.29 -31.60 14.51
N LYS A 431 1.39 -30.85 14.55
CA LYS A 431 2.50 -31.03 13.60
C LYS A 431 3.01 -32.47 13.62
N LYS A 432 3.28 -33.00 14.80
CA LYS A 432 3.72 -34.41 14.95
C LYS A 432 2.73 -35.39 14.35
N LEU A 433 1.45 -35.25 14.66
CA LEU A 433 0.39 -36.10 14.11
C LEU A 433 0.33 -36.04 12.58
N ARG A 434 0.49 -34.86 11.99
CA ARG A 434 0.58 -34.67 10.54
C ARG A 434 1.76 -35.43 9.94
N TYR A 435 2.94 -35.25 10.50
CA TYR A 435 4.17 -35.85 9.99
C TYR A 435 4.16 -37.37 10.13
N ASP A 436 3.67 -37.88 11.26
CA ASP A 436 3.55 -39.33 11.52
C ASP A 436 2.58 -40.02 10.54
N ASN A 437 1.57 -39.30 10.03
CA ASN A 437 0.58 -39.78 9.06
C ASN A 437 0.86 -39.35 7.61
N GLY A 438 2.01 -38.71 7.33
CA GLY A 438 2.38 -38.30 5.99
C GLY A 438 1.55 -37.14 5.43
N ILE A 439 0.83 -36.42 6.29
CA ILE A 439 0.07 -35.20 5.90
C ILE A 439 1.03 -34.02 5.80
N ARG A 440 1.54 -33.79 4.61
CA ARG A 440 2.51 -32.72 4.31
C ARG A 440 2.07 -31.91 3.12
N ALA A 441 2.44 -30.65 3.11
CA ALA A 441 2.26 -29.80 1.94
C ALA A 441 3.09 -30.35 0.77
N VAL A 442 2.50 -30.34 -0.41
CA VAL A 442 3.15 -30.57 -1.70
C VAL A 442 3.04 -29.31 -2.53
N TYR A 443 3.97 -29.09 -3.42
CA TYR A 443 4.00 -27.88 -4.24
C TYR A 443 3.66 -28.19 -5.67
N LYS A 444 2.72 -27.42 -6.21
CA LYS A 444 2.27 -27.46 -7.59
C LYS A 444 2.86 -26.28 -8.37
N MET A 445 3.12 -26.52 -9.62
CA MET A 445 3.54 -25.47 -10.56
C MET A 445 2.32 -24.69 -11.06
N VAL A 446 2.45 -23.39 -11.24
CA VAL A 446 1.46 -22.59 -11.98
C VAL A 446 1.53 -22.98 -13.45
N ASP A 447 0.74 -23.93 -13.84
CA ASP A 447 0.70 -24.51 -15.19
C ASP A 447 -0.64 -24.19 -15.86
N THR A 448 -0.58 -23.45 -16.96
CA THR A 448 -1.73 -23.03 -17.77
C THR A 448 -1.68 -23.58 -19.20
N CYS A 449 -0.84 -24.56 -19.45
CA CYS A 449 -0.62 -25.15 -20.77
C CYS A 449 -1.68 -26.19 -21.17
N ALA A 450 -2.77 -26.35 -20.42
CA ALA A 450 -3.91 -27.25 -20.70
C ALA A 450 -3.50 -28.71 -20.96
N ALA A 451 -2.44 -29.18 -20.32
CA ALA A 451 -1.81 -30.50 -20.54
C ALA A 451 -1.31 -30.77 -21.97
N GLU A 452 -1.28 -29.75 -22.84
CA GLU A 452 -0.72 -29.89 -24.20
C GLU A 452 0.81 -29.83 -24.22
N PHE A 453 1.40 -29.13 -23.25
CA PHE A 453 2.84 -28.95 -23.09
C PHE A 453 3.22 -29.10 -21.60
N ALA A 454 4.41 -29.61 -21.33
CA ALA A 454 4.98 -29.55 -19.98
C ALA A 454 5.43 -28.12 -19.68
N ALA A 455 4.81 -27.47 -18.69
CA ALA A 455 5.18 -26.15 -18.26
C ALA A 455 6.59 -26.09 -17.65
N GLU A 456 7.24 -24.94 -17.73
CA GLU A 456 8.55 -24.67 -17.13
C GLU A 456 8.50 -23.34 -16.36
N THR A 457 7.46 -23.11 -15.56
CA THR A 457 7.30 -21.85 -14.86
C THR A 457 8.11 -21.83 -13.56
N PRO A 458 8.59 -20.68 -13.08
CA PRO A 458 9.26 -20.59 -11.79
C PRO A 458 8.27 -20.47 -10.61
N TYR A 459 6.95 -20.47 -10.85
CA TYR A 459 5.90 -20.20 -9.89
C TYR A 459 5.34 -21.48 -9.27
N TYR A 460 5.36 -21.52 -7.93
CA TYR A 460 4.86 -22.65 -7.13
C TYR A 460 3.87 -22.18 -6.07
N TYR A 461 2.92 -23.07 -5.76
CA TYR A 461 1.99 -22.93 -4.65
C TYR A 461 1.78 -24.26 -3.93
N SER A 462 1.51 -24.20 -2.63
CA SER A 462 1.26 -25.40 -1.83
C SER A 462 -0.18 -25.88 -1.92
N CYS A 463 -0.37 -27.17 -1.73
CA CYS A 463 -1.65 -27.80 -1.38
C CYS A 463 -1.40 -29.05 -0.55
N PHE A 464 -2.46 -29.59 0.06
CA PHE A 464 -2.40 -30.87 0.78
C PHE A 464 -3.09 -31.94 -0.05
N GLY A 465 -2.30 -32.96 -0.41
CA GLY A 465 -2.71 -34.06 -1.27
C GLY A 465 -2.12 -34.04 -2.67
N GLY A 466 -1.96 -35.16 -3.29
CA GLY A 466 -1.32 -35.33 -4.59
C GLY A 466 0.20 -35.54 -4.49
N PHE A 467 0.93 -35.11 -5.51
CA PHE A 467 2.38 -35.25 -5.61
C PHE A 467 3.06 -33.92 -5.76
N ASN A 468 4.33 -33.84 -5.34
CA ASN A 468 5.14 -32.64 -5.40
C ASN A 468 5.72 -32.45 -6.82
N GLU A 469 5.57 -31.23 -7.36
CA GLU A 469 6.11 -30.82 -8.67
C GLU A 469 7.34 -29.93 -8.53
N ALA A 470 7.67 -29.47 -7.33
CA ALA A 470 8.88 -28.70 -7.10
C ALA A 470 10.09 -29.62 -7.23
N GLU A 471 10.77 -29.54 -8.39
CA GLU A 471 11.98 -30.30 -8.63
C GLU A 471 13.14 -29.77 -7.78
N GLN A 472 13.91 -30.71 -7.22
CA GLN A 472 15.16 -30.36 -6.56
C GLN A 472 16.22 -30.13 -7.65
N THR A 473 16.62 -28.87 -7.84
CA THR A 473 17.79 -28.58 -8.66
C THR A 473 19.05 -28.92 -7.88
N THR A 474 20.02 -29.50 -8.55
CA THR A 474 21.22 -30.01 -7.90
C THR A 474 22.47 -29.22 -8.28
N GLY A 475 23.34 -28.97 -7.30
CA GLY A 475 24.73 -28.53 -7.51
C GLY A 475 25.02 -27.06 -7.22
N ARG A 476 24.01 -26.19 -7.05
CA ARG A 476 24.20 -24.82 -6.56
C ARG A 476 23.80 -24.70 -5.09
N ARG A 477 24.48 -23.83 -4.36
CA ARG A 477 24.04 -23.44 -3.00
C ARG A 477 22.71 -22.70 -3.13
N LYS A 478 21.78 -23.00 -2.23
CA LYS A 478 20.44 -22.43 -2.23
C LYS A 478 20.30 -21.32 -1.18
N VAL A 479 19.72 -20.21 -1.57
CA VAL A 479 19.35 -19.15 -0.64
C VAL A 479 17.84 -18.90 -0.68
N LEU A 480 17.24 -18.85 0.52
CA LEU A 480 15.86 -18.47 0.72
C LEU A 480 15.78 -16.96 1.00
N VAL A 481 15.11 -16.22 0.13
CA VAL A 481 14.87 -14.79 0.26
C VAL A 481 13.41 -14.59 0.68
N LEU A 482 13.21 -14.04 1.87
CA LEU A 482 11.86 -13.74 2.36
C LEU A 482 11.43 -12.36 1.88
N GLY A 483 10.27 -12.30 1.22
CA GLY A 483 9.68 -11.08 0.68
C GLY A 483 9.07 -10.17 1.74
N SER A 484 8.53 -9.06 1.29
CA SER A 484 7.94 -8.01 2.16
C SER A 484 6.44 -8.21 2.45
N GLY A 485 5.79 -9.19 1.81
CA GLY A 485 4.35 -9.35 1.91
C GLY A 485 3.56 -8.24 1.22
N PRO A 486 2.30 -8.00 1.62
CA PRO A 486 1.46 -6.96 1.03
C PRO A 486 2.02 -5.56 1.30
N ILE A 487 1.86 -4.65 0.32
CA ILE A 487 2.15 -3.23 0.52
C ILE A 487 1.17 -2.67 1.56
N ARG A 488 1.72 -2.05 2.58
CA ARG A 488 0.98 -1.39 3.65
C ARG A 488 1.74 -0.19 4.20
N ILE A 489 1.07 0.66 4.94
CA ILE A 489 1.71 1.79 5.60
C ILE A 489 2.78 1.26 6.57
N GLY A 490 4.01 1.75 6.42
CA GLY A 490 5.19 1.29 7.17
C GLY A 490 5.97 0.14 6.51
N GLN A 491 5.39 -0.54 5.52
CA GLN A 491 6.04 -1.64 4.78
C GLN A 491 5.72 -1.49 3.28
N GLY A 492 6.38 -0.55 2.64
CA GLY A 492 6.14 -0.19 1.23
C GLY A 492 6.96 -1.00 0.23
N ILE A 493 6.91 -0.56 -1.03
CA ILE A 493 7.63 -1.17 -2.16
C ILE A 493 9.16 -1.08 -2.03
N GLU A 494 9.65 -0.24 -1.13
CA GLU A 494 11.08 -0.05 -0.84
C GLU A 494 11.74 -1.35 -0.36
N PHE A 495 11.00 -2.18 0.38
CA PHE A 495 11.50 -3.48 0.80
C PHE A 495 11.44 -4.53 -0.30
N ASP A 496 10.48 -4.40 -1.22
CA ASP A 496 10.47 -5.23 -2.43
C ASP A 496 11.69 -4.93 -3.32
N PHE A 497 12.03 -3.66 -3.50
CA PHE A 497 13.27 -3.24 -4.16
C PHE A 497 14.50 -3.91 -3.53
N CYS A 498 14.57 -3.92 -2.20
CA CYS A 498 15.69 -4.56 -1.50
C CYS A 498 15.73 -6.07 -1.75
N SER A 499 14.59 -6.76 -1.71
CA SER A 499 14.48 -8.19 -1.97
C SER A 499 14.91 -8.54 -3.40
N VAL A 500 14.48 -7.76 -4.40
CA VAL A 500 14.86 -7.95 -5.82
C VAL A 500 16.36 -7.79 -6.03
N HIS A 501 16.92 -6.68 -5.54
CA HIS A 501 18.35 -6.41 -5.72
C HIS A 501 19.25 -7.41 -4.97
N SER A 502 18.81 -7.87 -3.82
CA SER A 502 19.48 -8.95 -3.08
C SER A 502 19.44 -10.26 -3.86
N THR A 503 18.28 -10.63 -4.38
CA THR A 503 18.11 -11.86 -5.18
C THR A 503 19.02 -11.88 -6.39
N TRP A 504 19.06 -10.78 -7.14
CA TRP A 504 19.98 -10.65 -8.28
C TRP A 504 21.45 -10.73 -7.87
N ALA A 505 21.82 -10.17 -6.72
CA ALA A 505 23.19 -10.25 -6.23
C ALA A 505 23.57 -11.68 -5.84
N PHE A 506 22.71 -12.42 -5.13
CA PHE A 506 22.93 -13.84 -4.83
C PHE A 506 23.02 -14.70 -6.09
N SER A 507 22.17 -14.46 -7.09
CA SER A 507 22.24 -15.16 -8.38
C SER A 507 23.58 -14.94 -9.08
N ARG A 508 24.10 -13.70 -9.06
CA ARG A 508 25.44 -13.38 -9.63
C ARG A 508 26.59 -14.03 -8.84
N GLU A 509 26.42 -14.26 -7.54
CA GLU A 509 27.37 -15.01 -6.71
C GLU A 509 27.21 -16.56 -6.84
N GLY A 510 26.33 -17.02 -7.77
CA GLY A 510 26.18 -18.42 -8.12
C GLY A 510 25.20 -19.21 -7.27
N TYR A 511 24.40 -18.57 -6.44
CA TYR A 511 23.35 -19.23 -5.68
C TYR A 511 22.14 -19.55 -6.56
N GLU A 512 21.45 -20.63 -6.25
CA GLU A 512 20.07 -20.83 -6.63
C GLU A 512 19.19 -20.01 -5.70
N THR A 513 18.40 -19.11 -6.28
CA THR A 513 17.60 -18.14 -5.54
C THR A 513 16.16 -18.58 -5.44
N ILE A 514 15.63 -18.60 -4.22
CA ILE A 514 14.25 -18.99 -3.92
C ILE A 514 13.60 -17.82 -3.18
N ILE A 515 12.55 -17.25 -3.76
CA ILE A 515 11.75 -16.20 -3.11
C ILE A 515 10.46 -16.81 -2.55
N VAL A 516 10.05 -16.36 -1.37
CA VAL A 516 8.71 -16.54 -0.82
C VAL A 516 8.05 -15.17 -0.69
N ASN A 517 6.97 -14.96 -1.40
CA ASN A 517 6.17 -13.73 -1.30
C ASN A 517 4.73 -13.98 -1.77
N ASN A 518 3.81 -13.09 -1.42
CA ASN A 518 2.37 -13.23 -1.70
C ASN A 518 1.74 -11.98 -2.35
N ASN A 519 2.53 -10.99 -2.71
CA ASN A 519 2.01 -9.75 -3.29
C ASN A 519 2.18 -9.78 -4.83
N PRO A 520 1.08 -9.82 -5.62
CA PRO A 520 1.18 -9.89 -7.07
C PRO A 520 1.60 -8.57 -7.75
N GLU A 521 1.49 -7.44 -7.05
CA GLU A 521 1.80 -6.12 -7.58
C GLU A 521 3.30 -5.78 -7.52
N THR A 522 4.14 -6.66 -6.94
CA THR A 522 5.57 -6.38 -6.72
C THR A 522 6.47 -7.05 -7.73
N VAL A 523 7.65 -6.44 -7.95
CA VAL A 523 8.66 -6.93 -8.92
C VAL A 523 9.31 -8.23 -8.42
N SER A 524 9.43 -8.44 -7.10
CA SER A 524 9.98 -9.69 -6.55
C SER A 524 9.20 -10.93 -6.97
N THR A 525 7.93 -10.77 -7.32
CA THR A 525 7.07 -11.84 -7.79
C THR A 525 7.04 -11.98 -9.33
N ASP A 526 7.89 -11.27 -10.06
CA ASP A 526 8.05 -11.46 -11.51
C ASP A 526 8.90 -12.70 -11.81
N PHE A 527 8.58 -13.35 -12.93
CA PHE A 527 9.12 -14.66 -13.32
C PHE A 527 10.64 -14.66 -13.61
N ASP A 528 11.26 -13.51 -13.84
CA ASP A 528 12.67 -13.35 -14.19
C ASP A 528 13.54 -12.81 -13.04
N ILE A 529 13.03 -12.81 -11.80
CA ILE A 529 13.77 -12.31 -10.64
C ILE A 529 14.55 -13.40 -9.92
N ALA A 530 13.90 -14.56 -9.68
CA ALA A 530 14.50 -15.69 -8.97
C ALA A 530 14.41 -16.98 -9.78
N ASP A 531 15.21 -17.99 -9.42
CA ASP A 531 15.10 -19.34 -10.01
C ASP A 531 13.75 -19.97 -9.65
N LYS A 532 13.24 -19.74 -8.42
CA LYS A 532 11.93 -20.21 -7.95
C LYS A 532 11.23 -19.15 -7.11
N LEU A 533 9.93 -19.08 -7.26
CA LEU A 533 9.04 -18.25 -6.45
C LEU A 533 7.92 -19.11 -5.87
N TYR A 534 7.74 -19.05 -4.56
CA TYR A 534 6.62 -19.62 -3.84
C TYR A 534 5.61 -18.54 -3.49
N PHE A 535 4.39 -18.63 -4.06
CA PHE A 535 3.27 -17.78 -3.69
C PHE A 535 2.63 -18.32 -2.42
N GLU A 536 3.22 -17.99 -1.28
CA GLU A 536 2.82 -18.52 0.02
C GLU A 536 2.73 -17.41 1.08
N PRO A 537 1.91 -17.63 2.12
CA PRO A 537 1.93 -16.79 3.30
C PRO A 537 3.32 -16.77 3.95
N LEU A 538 3.70 -15.62 4.48
CA LEU A 538 4.96 -15.46 5.22
C LEU A 538 4.74 -15.77 6.71
N THR A 539 4.27 -16.98 7.00
CA THR A 539 4.09 -17.52 8.34
C THR A 539 5.13 -18.61 8.67
N PRO A 540 5.40 -18.90 9.94
CA PRO A 540 6.34 -19.97 10.30
C PRO A 540 5.99 -21.33 9.70
N GLU A 541 4.70 -21.73 9.70
CA GLU A 541 4.25 -23.03 9.18
C GLU A 541 4.41 -23.14 7.66
N ASP A 542 4.00 -22.07 6.92
CA ASP A 542 4.09 -22.06 5.46
C ASP A 542 5.55 -22.07 5.00
N VAL A 543 6.40 -21.29 5.65
CA VAL A 543 7.84 -21.22 5.36
C VAL A 543 8.56 -22.53 5.74
N GLU A 544 8.18 -23.16 6.86
CA GLU A 544 8.74 -24.46 7.26
C GLU A 544 8.50 -25.52 6.19
N SER A 545 7.29 -25.55 5.61
CA SER A 545 6.95 -26.49 4.54
C SER A 545 7.84 -26.30 3.30
N ILE A 546 8.23 -25.06 2.98
CA ILE A 546 9.17 -24.77 1.89
C ILE A 546 10.59 -25.20 2.26
N VAL A 547 11.03 -24.94 3.49
CA VAL A 547 12.33 -25.36 4.01
C VAL A 547 12.48 -26.89 3.95
N ASP A 548 11.43 -27.61 4.30
CA ASP A 548 11.42 -29.09 4.26
C ASP A 548 11.67 -29.64 2.84
N ILE A 549 11.11 -28.97 1.82
CA ILE A 549 11.26 -29.38 0.41
C ILE A 549 12.58 -28.89 -0.18
N GLU A 550 12.89 -27.61 0.00
CA GLU A 550 14.04 -26.96 -0.68
C GLU A 550 15.35 -27.18 0.04
N LYS A 551 15.36 -27.33 1.35
CA LYS A 551 16.58 -27.49 2.19
C LYS A 551 17.62 -26.43 1.87
N PRO A 552 17.30 -25.13 2.03
CA PRO A 552 18.21 -24.05 1.68
C PRO A 552 19.47 -24.07 2.54
N ASP A 553 20.61 -23.68 1.96
CA ASP A 553 21.87 -23.51 2.69
C ASP A 553 21.85 -22.33 3.66
N GLY A 554 20.90 -21.42 3.47
CA GLY A 554 20.66 -20.30 4.36
C GLY A 554 19.45 -19.45 3.91
N ALA A 555 19.01 -18.60 4.81
CA ALA A 555 17.95 -17.62 4.57
C ALA A 555 18.43 -16.21 4.84
N VAL A 556 17.96 -15.26 4.03
CA VAL A 556 18.22 -13.83 4.25
C VAL A 556 16.93 -13.12 4.65
N VAL A 557 16.97 -12.41 5.78
CA VAL A 557 15.82 -11.72 6.38
C VAL A 557 15.96 -10.20 6.35
N GLN A 558 17.17 -9.67 6.13
CA GLN A 558 17.48 -8.24 6.23
C GLN A 558 16.75 -7.35 5.22
N PHE A 559 16.24 -7.90 4.11
CA PHE A 559 15.74 -7.11 2.97
C PHE A 559 14.21 -7.04 2.87
N GLY A 560 13.49 -8.00 3.47
CA GLY A 560 12.03 -8.06 3.42
C GLY A 560 11.30 -7.24 4.50
N GLY A 561 12.00 -6.32 5.17
CA GLY A 561 11.44 -5.51 6.24
C GLY A 561 10.98 -6.32 7.43
N GLN A 562 10.01 -5.79 8.18
CA GLN A 562 9.53 -6.43 9.41
C GLN A 562 8.86 -7.79 9.16
N THR A 563 8.23 -7.99 8.00
CA THR A 563 7.62 -9.29 7.63
C THR A 563 8.66 -10.42 7.61
N ALA A 564 9.84 -10.17 7.04
CA ALA A 564 10.92 -11.15 6.99
C ALA A 564 11.62 -11.32 8.35
N ILE A 565 11.87 -10.23 9.06
CA ILE A 565 12.56 -10.23 10.37
C ILE A 565 11.79 -11.08 11.39
N LYS A 566 10.49 -11.00 11.45
CA LYS A 566 9.63 -11.81 12.36
C LYS A 566 9.85 -13.33 12.21
N LEU A 567 10.32 -13.78 11.06
CA LEU A 567 10.55 -15.21 10.78
C LEU A 567 11.94 -15.69 11.23
N THR A 568 12.79 -14.81 11.70
CA THR A 568 14.19 -15.14 12.07
C THR A 568 14.27 -16.25 13.11
N GLU A 569 13.54 -16.11 14.23
CA GLU A 569 13.51 -17.12 15.30
C GLU A 569 12.97 -18.48 14.82
N ALA A 570 11.90 -18.45 14.01
CA ALA A 570 11.31 -19.67 13.44
C ALA A 570 12.30 -20.39 12.52
N LEU A 571 13.00 -19.66 11.64
CA LEU A 571 14.03 -20.23 10.76
C LEU A 571 15.18 -20.86 11.55
N MET A 572 15.62 -20.23 12.64
CA MET A 572 16.64 -20.80 13.53
C MET A 572 16.18 -22.12 14.17
N LYS A 573 14.93 -22.17 14.65
CA LYS A 573 14.34 -23.41 15.19
C LYS A 573 14.23 -24.51 14.15
N MET A 574 14.05 -24.15 12.86
CA MET A 574 14.09 -25.09 11.73
C MET A 574 15.51 -25.53 11.35
N GLY A 575 16.53 -24.93 11.96
CA GLY A 575 17.94 -25.22 11.66
C GLY A 575 18.47 -24.55 10.39
N VAL A 576 17.78 -23.53 9.86
CA VAL A 576 18.21 -22.77 8.69
C VAL A 576 19.16 -21.66 9.11
N PRO A 577 20.41 -21.63 8.58
CA PRO A 577 21.35 -20.55 8.88
C PRO A 577 20.83 -19.19 8.40
N ILE A 578 20.85 -18.18 9.25
CA ILE A 578 20.58 -16.79 8.87
C ILE A 578 21.83 -16.19 8.24
N LEU A 579 21.70 -15.73 7.00
CA LEU A 579 22.77 -15.11 6.25
C LEU A 579 22.79 -13.59 6.54
N GLY A 580 23.93 -13.09 6.99
CA GLY A 580 24.11 -11.69 7.36
C GLY A 580 24.30 -11.48 8.86
N THR A 581 23.67 -10.44 9.44
CA THR A 581 23.70 -10.18 10.88
C THR A 581 23.01 -11.32 11.62
N ALA A 582 23.63 -11.82 12.69
CA ALA A 582 23.10 -12.93 13.46
C ALA A 582 21.76 -12.56 14.12
N ALA A 583 20.87 -13.54 14.25
CA ALA A 583 19.56 -13.32 14.85
C ALA A 583 19.63 -12.75 16.27
N GLU A 584 20.61 -13.19 17.06
CA GLU A 584 20.85 -12.70 18.43
C GLU A 584 21.20 -11.21 18.47
N ASP A 585 21.95 -10.72 17.47
CA ASP A 585 22.33 -9.30 17.35
C ASP A 585 21.16 -8.46 16.82
N VAL A 586 20.30 -9.02 15.96
CA VAL A 586 19.05 -8.38 15.54
C VAL A 586 18.11 -8.21 16.72
N ASP A 587 17.91 -9.27 17.52
CA ASP A 587 17.10 -9.25 18.73
C ASP A 587 17.67 -8.28 19.79
N ALA A 588 18.99 -8.22 19.93
CA ALA A 588 19.65 -7.27 20.83
C ALA A 588 19.42 -5.79 20.44
N ALA A 589 19.22 -5.50 19.16
CA ALA A 589 18.88 -4.16 18.70
C ALA A 589 17.40 -3.81 18.91
N GLU A 590 16.51 -4.81 18.91
CA GLU A 590 15.06 -4.62 19.11
C GLU A 590 14.69 -4.66 20.61
N ASP A 591 15.42 -5.42 21.43
CA ASP A 591 15.22 -5.48 22.88
C ASP A 591 15.79 -4.23 23.55
N ARG A 592 14.94 -3.48 24.25
CA ARG A 592 15.32 -2.20 24.84
C ARG A 592 16.44 -2.32 25.89
N GLU A 593 16.34 -3.29 26.80
CA GLU A 593 17.33 -3.41 27.89
C GLU A 593 18.71 -3.81 27.35
N ARG A 594 18.72 -4.73 26.39
CA ARG A 594 19.95 -5.14 25.71
C ARG A 594 20.54 -4.02 24.87
N PHE A 595 19.71 -3.27 24.17
CA PHE A 595 20.14 -2.13 23.36
C PHE A 595 20.68 -0.99 24.24
N ASP A 596 20.01 -0.69 25.35
CA ASP A 596 20.48 0.28 26.35
C ASP A 596 21.86 -0.08 26.89
N ALA A 597 22.08 -1.34 27.23
CA ALA A 597 23.40 -1.81 27.68
C ALA A 597 24.49 -1.64 26.60
N ILE A 598 24.14 -1.86 25.32
CA ILE A 598 25.04 -1.62 24.18
C ILE A 598 25.38 -0.13 24.05
N LEU A 599 24.39 0.75 24.14
CA LEU A 599 24.62 2.20 24.07
C LEU A 599 25.51 2.70 25.22
N GLU A 600 25.27 2.22 26.44
CA GLU A 600 26.13 2.51 27.61
C GLU A 600 27.56 2.02 27.39
N GLN A 601 27.74 0.80 26.92
CA GLN A 601 29.08 0.25 26.61
C GLN A 601 29.80 1.07 25.54
N CYS A 602 29.09 1.57 24.55
CA CYS A 602 29.60 2.41 23.47
C CYS A 602 29.77 3.88 23.87
N ASN A 603 29.28 4.26 25.05
CA ASN A 603 29.25 5.64 25.53
C ASN A 603 28.47 6.57 24.58
N ILE A 604 27.30 6.10 24.11
CA ILE A 604 26.41 6.81 23.16
C ILE A 604 25.14 7.26 23.88
N PRO A 605 24.80 8.57 23.86
CA PRO A 605 23.63 9.09 24.54
C PRO A 605 22.34 8.75 23.79
N ARG A 606 21.27 8.55 24.54
CA ARG A 606 19.88 8.40 24.07
C ARG A 606 18.93 9.24 24.91
N PRO A 607 17.72 9.54 24.44
CA PRO A 607 16.69 10.15 25.26
C PRO A 607 16.44 9.30 26.52
N ALA A 608 16.38 9.94 27.68
CA ALA A 608 16.05 9.24 28.92
C ALA A 608 14.61 8.70 28.84
N GLY A 609 14.38 7.49 29.36
CA GLY A 609 13.07 6.87 29.28
C GLY A 609 12.84 5.78 30.31
N HIS A 610 11.56 5.39 30.46
CA HIS A 610 11.13 4.36 31.41
C HIS A 610 10.18 3.37 30.71
N THR A 611 10.29 2.11 31.10
CA THR A 611 9.33 1.06 30.75
C THR A 611 8.28 1.01 31.86
N VAL A 612 7.01 1.03 31.52
CA VAL A 612 5.89 1.08 32.46
C VAL A 612 4.77 0.14 32.01
N PHE A 613 3.88 -0.23 32.95
CA PHE A 613 2.78 -1.16 32.67
C PHE A 613 1.41 -0.57 32.96
N THR A 614 1.36 0.56 33.68
CA THR A 614 0.10 1.23 34.08
C THR A 614 0.13 2.71 33.71
N ALA A 615 -1.04 3.33 33.69
CA ALA A 615 -1.18 4.76 33.46
C ALA A 615 -0.56 5.58 34.59
N GLU A 616 -0.68 5.13 35.82
CA GLU A 616 -0.08 5.77 36.98
C GLU A 616 1.45 5.77 36.91
N GLU A 617 2.05 4.62 36.58
CA GLU A 617 3.50 4.51 36.36
C GLU A 617 3.97 5.42 35.22
N ALA A 618 3.18 5.53 34.15
CA ALA A 618 3.49 6.40 33.00
C ALA A 618 3.47 7.89 33.41
N LYS A 619 2.51 8.34 34.21
CA LYS A 619 2.48 9.71 34.76
C LYS A 619 3.66 9.99 35.68
N GLU A 620 4.00 9.04 36.55
CA GLU A 620 5.18 9.19 37.41
C GLU A 620 6.47 9.28 36.60
N ALA A 621 6.60 8.48 35.54
CA ALA A 621 7.73 8.54 34.63
C ALA A 621 7.77 9.90 33.90
N ALA A 622 6.63 10.38 33.40
CA ALA A 622 6.54 11.67 32.74
C ALA A 622 6.90 12.84 33.67
N HIS A 623 6.46 12.81 34.91
CA HIS A 623 6.84 13.83 35.90
C HIS A 623 8.34 13.83 36.21
N LYS A 624 8.98 12.64 36.25
CA LYS A 624 10.44 12.53 36.44
C LYS A 624 11.23 13.04 35.24
N LEU A 625 10.75 12.75 34.03
CA LEU A 625 11.39 13.19 32.78
C LEU A 625 11.14 14.64 32.47
N GLY A 626 10.00 15.17 32.93
CA GLY A 626 9.45 16.48 32.58
C GLY A 626 8.80 16.47 31.19
N TYR A 627 7.57 17.00 31.09
CA TYR A 627 6.87 17.14 29.82
C TYR A 627 7.62 18.04 28.83
N PRO A 628 7.45 17.84 27.50
CA PRO A 628 6.71 16.76 26.84
C PRO A 628 7.46 15.44 26.89
N VAL A 629 6.67 14.34 26.81
CA VAL A 629 7.19 12.96 26.71
C VAL A 629 6.58 12.24 25.54
N LEU A 630 7.30 11.27 24.98
CA LEU A 630 6.82 10.36 23.95
C LEU A 630 6.30 9.09 24.63
N VAL A 631 5.05 8.72 24.37
CA VAL A 631 4.41 7.49 24.87
C VAL A 631 4.24 6.53 23.70
N ARG A 632 4.70 5.28 23.85
CA ARG A 632 4.63 4.29 22.78
C ARG A 632 4.54 2.85 23.30
N PRO A 633 3.88 1.92 22.56
CA PRO A 633 4.00 0.49 22.83
C PRO A 633 5.42 0.00 22.54
N SER A 634 5.85 -1.09 23.19
CA SER A 634 7.23 -1.61 23.05
C SER A 634 7.51 -2.20 21.66
N TYR A 635 6.52 -2.80 21.01
CA TYR A 635 6.66 -3.50 19.73
C TYR A 635 5.59 -3.06 18.74
N VAL A 636 5.90 -2.10 17.85
CA VAL A 636 4.95 -1.62 16.83
C VAL A 636 5.64 -1.27 15.53
N LEU A 637 4.94 -1.52 14.40
CA LEU A 637 5.37 -1.14 13.07
C LEU A 637 4.92 0.29 12.72
N GLY A 638 5.83 1.11 12.19
CA GLY A 638 5.51 2.44 11.68
C GLY A 638 4.92 3.38 12.73
N GLY A 639 5.40 3.29 13.98
CA GLY A 639 5.01 4.17 15.07
C GLY A 639 3.56 4.03 15.54
N GLN A 640 2.88 2.90 15.27
CA GLN A 640 1.48 2.69 15.65
C GLN A 640 1.26 2.93 17.15
N GLY A 641 0.28 3.79 17.47
CA GLY A 641 -0.04 4.15 18.85
C GLY A 641 0.98 5.05 19.54
N MET A 642 2.01 5.54 18.84
CA MET A 642 2.95 6.52 19.40
C MET A 642 2.31 7.92 19.45
N GLN A 643 2.44 8.59 20.59
CA GLN A 643 1.89 9.94 20.80
C GLN A 643 2.82 10.79 21.67
N ILE A 644 2.77 12.11 21.47
CA ILE A 644 3.49 13.08 22.31
C ILE A 644 2.52 13.62 23.35
N ALA A 645 2.78 13.31 24.63
CA ALA A 645 2.00 13.79 25.76
C ALA A 645 2.61 15.07 26.36
N ILE A 646 1.76 16.05 26.64
CA ILE A 646 2.14 17.33 27.28
C ILE A 646 1.51 17.48 28.66
N SER A 647 0.61 16.55 29.03
CA SER A 647 -0.11 16.54 30.31
C SER A 647 -0.45 15.12 30.77
N ASP A 648 -0.92 14.98 32.01
CA ASP A 648 -1.38 13.71 32.57
C ASP A 648 -2.62 13.20 31.86
N GLU A 649 -3.51 14.10 31.43
CA GLU A 649 -4.73 13.79 30.69
C GLU A 649 -4.41 13.13 29.35
N ASP A 650 -3.38 13.62 28.66
CA ASP A 650 -2.93 13.01 27.42
C ASP A 650 -2.44 11.56 27.64
N ILE A 651 -1.72 11.30 28.73
CA ILE A 651 -1.25 9.95 29.06
C ILE A 651 -2.43 9.01 29.27
N ASP A 652 -3.48 9.43 30.00
CA ASP A 652 -4.66 8.61 30.24
C ASP A 652 -5.36 8.25 28.90
N GLU A 653 -5.51 9.23 27.99
CA GLU A 653 -6.10 9.02 26.68
C GLU A 653 -5.27 8.05 25.85
N PHE A 654 -3.95 8.28 25.78
CA PHE A 654 -3.06 7.49 24.91
C PHE A 654 -2.90 6.06 25.40
N ILE A 655 -2.84 5.83 26.70
CA ILE A 655 -2.81 4.48 27.26
C ILE A 655 -4.12 3.75 27.00
N GLY A 656 -5.26 4.45 27.03
CA GLY A 656 -6.53 3.89 26.62
C GLY A 656 -6.52 3.39 25.17
N ILE A 657 -5.90 4.15 24.25
CA ILE A 657 -5.73 3.76 22.84
C ILE A 657 -4.76 2.58 22.71
N ILE A 658 -3.61 2.63 23.40
CA ILE A 658 -2.62 1.57 23.36
C ILE A 658 -3.19 0.24 23.85
N ASN A 659 -3.98 0.24 24.91
CA ASN A 659 -4.60 -0.96 25.46
C ASN A 659 -5.62 -1.61 24.49
N GLN A 660 -6.19 -0.84 23.57
CA GLN A 660 -7.05 -1.38 22.51
C GLN A 660 -6.25 -2.08 21.40
N ILE A 661 -4.99 -1.67 21.20
CA ILE A 661 -4.12 -2.17 20.13
C ILE A 661 -3.25 -3.34 20.63
N ALA A 662 -2.75 -3.26 21.88
CA ALA A 662 -1.78 -4.20 22.43
C ALA A 662 -2.00 -4.42 23.93
N GLN A 663 -2.89 -5.35 24.30
CA GLN A 663 -3.37 -5.57 25.67
C GLN A 663 -2.32 -6.08 26.69
N GLU A 664 -1.18 -6.60 26.28
CA GLU A 664 -0.21 -7.28 27.18
C GLU A 664 1.25 -6.84 27.05
N HIS A 665 1.53 -5.70 26.40
CA HIS A 665 2.89 -5.26 26.19
C HIS A 665 3.26 -4.06 27.09
N PRO A 666 4.53 -3.97 27.53
CA PRO A 666 5.00 -2.80 28.26
C PRO A 666 4.93 -1.54 27.40
N ILE A 667 4.66 -0.42 28.05
CA ILE A 667 4.60 0.91 27.45
C ILE A 667 5.90 1.63 27.77
N LEU A 668 6.43 2.35 26.78
CA LEU A 668 7.61 3.16 26.89
C LEU A 668 7.24 4.63 27.02
N VAL A 669 7.82 5.31 27.99
CA VAL A 669 7.70 6.75 28.19
C VAL A 669 9.08 7.36 28.10
N ASP A 670 9.37 8.06 27.00
CA ASP A 670 10.67 8.63 26.71
C ASP A 670 10.62 10.16 26.75
N LYS A 671 11.70 10.81 27.19
CA LYS A 671 11.86 12.26 27.11
C LYS A 671 11.80 12.69 25.64
N TYR A 672 10.87 13.58 25.31
CA TYR A 672 10.82 14.16 23.98
C TYR A 672 11.91 15.24 23.85
N ILE A 673 12.81 15.06 22.87
CA ILE A 673 13.86 16.02 22.52
C ILE A 673 13.48 16.68 21.21
N MET A 674 13.36 18.00 21.19
CA MET A 674 13.07 18.77 20.00
C MET A 674 14.39 19.11 19.30
N GLY A 675 14.70 18.45 18.20
CA GLY A 675 15.93 18.64 17.44
C GLY A 675 15.75 18.33 15.96
N LYS A 676 16.85 18.35 15.22
CA LYS A 676 16.91 17.92 13.83
C LYS A 676 17.04 16.40 13.78
N GLU A 677 16.22 15.77 12.99
CA GLU A 677 16.29 14.31 12.80
C GLU A 677 17.19 14.00 11.61
N ILE A 678 18.12 13.07 11.84
CA ILE A 678 19.13 12.64 10.87
C ILE A 678 19.02 11.14 10.71
N GLU A 679 19.16 10.67 9.47
CA GLU A 679 19.08 9.25 9.15
C GLU A 679 20.31 8.81 8.35
N VAL A 680 20.82 7.62 8.68
CA VAL A 680 21.97 6.99 8.04
C VAL A 680 21.64 5.54 7.72
N ASP A 681 21.78 5.17 6.46
CA ASP A 681 21.87 3.78 6.01
C ASP A 681 23.33 3.44 5.76
N ALA A 682 23.84 2.41 6.40
CA ALA A 682 25.23 1.99 6.26
C ALA A 682 25.36 0.49 5.97
N ILE A 683 26.53 0.11 5.48
CA ILE A 683 26.90 -1.28 5.22
C ILE A 683 28.12 -1.62 6.07
N CYS A 684 28.12 -2.79 6.70
CA CYS A 684 29.24 -3.29 7.50
C CYS A 684 29.65 -4.69 7.03
N ASP A 685 30.95 -4.94 6.89
CA ASP A 685 31.51 -6.26 6.56
C ASP A 685 32.01 -7.03 7.80
N GLY A 686 31.68 -6.53 9.00
CA GLY A 686 32.16 -7.02 10.29
C GLY A 686 33.43 -6.31 10.80
N THR A 687 34.09 -5.54 9.95
CA THR A 687 35.33 -4.79 10.28
C THR A 687 35.23 -3.34 9.83
N ASP A 688 35.06 -3.14 8.54
CA ASP A 688 34.94 -1.83 7.90
C ASP A 688 33.46 -1.46 7.71
N ILE A 689 33.17 -0.15 7.64
CA ILE A 689 31.82 0.39 7.46
C ILE A 689 31.83 1.35 6.28
N LEU A 690 30.81 1.28 5.44
CA LEU A 690 30.56 2.20 4.34
C LEU A 690 29.28 2.99 4.62
N ILE A 691 29.38 4.32 4.68
CA ILE A 691 28.26 5.24 4.84
C ILE A 691 28.09 5.99 3.51
N PRO A 692 27.07 5.68 2.71
CA PRO A 692 26.85 6.32 1.40
C PRO A 692 26.57 7.81 1.48
N GLY A 693 25.89 8.26 2.54
CA GLY A 693 25.58 9.66 2.80
C GLY A 693 24.76 9.83 4.07
N ILE A 694 24.62 11.06 4.49
CA ILE A 694 23.84 11.47 5.66
C ILE A 694 22.61 12.23 5.16
N MET A 695 21.42 11.80 5.59
CA MET A 695 20.13 12.40 5.26
C MET A 695 19.63 13.22 6.45
N GLN A 696 18.99 14.34 6.18
CA GLN A 696 18.37 15.21 7.18
C GLN A 696 16.89 15.35 6.89
N HIS A 697 16.05 15.25 7.93
CA HIS A 697 14.63 15.60 7.82
C HIS A 697 14.44 17.12 7.92
N ILE A 698 13.52 17.64 7.13
CA ILE A 698 13.19 19.09 7.17
C ILE A 698 12.34 19.38 8.39
N GLU A 699 11.35 18.51 8.65
CA GLU A 699 10.55 18.57 9.86
C GLU A 699 11.41 18.18 11.07
N ARG A 700 11.21 18.90 12.16
CA ARG A 700 11.81 18.56 13.46
C ARG A 700 11.21 17.27 14.03
N THR A 701 11.83 16.70 15.05
CA THR A 701 11.36 15.49 15.75
C THR A 701 9.88 15.52 16.10
N GLY A 702 9.24 14.34 16.10
CA GLY A 702 7.84 14.15 16.40
C GLY A 702 6.95 13.86 15.20
N ILE A 703 7.51 13.87 13.99
CA ILE A 703 6.87 13.37 12.76
C ILE A 703 7.65 12.13 12.32
N HIS A 704 6.92 11.04 11.99
CA HIS A 704 7.55 9.80 11.55
C HIS A 704 8.46 10.02 10.33
N SER A 705 9.63 9.37 10.30
CA SER A 705 10.63 9.54 9.23
C SER A 705 10.07 9.29 7.81
N GLY A 706 9.12 8.34 7.68
CA GLY A 706 8.41 8.09 6.43
C GLY A 706 7.55 9.25 5.94
N ASP A 707 7.04 10.08 6.85
CA ASP A 707 6.17 11.22 6.57
C ASP A 707 6.94 12.54 6.48
N SER A 708 8.24 12.53 6.81
CA SER A 708 9.10 13.69 6.76
C SER A 708 9.74 13.87 5.38
N ILE A 709 9.97 15.13 5.02
CA ILE A 709 10.75 15.50 3.84
C ILE A 709 12.22 15.26 4.17
N SER A 710 12.90 14.36 3.45
CA SER A 710 14.32 14.09 3.65
C SER A 710 15.17 14.76 2.59
N VAL A 711 16.27 15.39 2.99
CA VAL A 711 17.24 16.02 2.11
C VAL A 711 18.60 15.33 2.18
N TYR A 712 19.19 15.11 1.01
CA TYR A 712 20.56 14.64 0.85
C TYR A 712 21.32 15.58 -0.08
N PRO A 713 22.56 15.93 0.25
CA PRO A 713 23.21 15.76 1.56
C PRO A 713 22.56 16.63 2.65
N ALA A 714 22.78 16.26 3.92
CA ALA A 714 22.32 17.06 5.06
C ALA A 714 22.83 18.49 4.95
N GLN A 715 21.97 19.48 5.27
CA GLN A 715 22.22 20.89 4.98
C GLN A 715 22.67 21.69 6.22
N ASP A 716 22.06 21.45 7.35
CA ASP A 716 22.14 22.31 8.54
C ASP A 716 22.77 21.59 9.75
N ILE A 717 23.81 20.80 9.53
CA ILE A 717 24.59 20.13 10.59
C ILE A 717 26.05 20.55 10.52
N THR A 718 26.69 20.62 11.70
CA THR A 718 28.10 21.01 11.80
C THR A 718 29.03 19.84 11.44
N GLN A 719 30.29 20.12 11.14
CA GLN A 719 31.27 19.06 10.92
C GLN A 719 31.42 18.19 12.18
N HIS A 720 31.32 18.77 13.39
CA HIS A 720 31.34 18.05 14.65
C HIS A 720 30.18 17.03 14.73
N ASN A 721 28.96 17.43 14.36
CA ASN A 721 27.83 16.52 14.31
C ASN A 721 28.07 15.39 13.30
N ILE A 722 28.59 15.69 12.12
CA ILE A 722 28.93 14.69 11.09
C ILE A 722 29.93 13.67 11.64
N ASP A 723 31.02 14.14 12.23
CA ASP A 723 32.07 13.29 12.79
C ASP A 723 31.52 12.38 13.93
N THR A 724 30.63 12.94 14.76
CA THR A 724 29.96 12.20 15.86
C THR A 724 29.00 11.14 15.31
N ILE A 725 28.19 11.46 14.30
CA ILE A 725 27.27 10.52 13.65
C ILE A 725 28.06 9.36 13.02
N VAL A 726 29.16 9.64 12.35
CA VAL A 726 30.03 8.61 11.77
C VAL A 726 30.64 7.72 12.87
N ASP A 727 31.18 8.30 13.94
CA ASP A 727 31.73 7.55 15.08
C ASP A 727 30.70 6.64 15.74
N TYR A 728 29.47 7.16 15.98
CA TYR A 728 28.41 6.38 16.59
C TYR A 728 27.94 5.24 15.67
N THR A 729 27.83 5.51 14.36
CA THR A 729 27.48 4.49 13.35
C THR A 729 28.52 3.36 13.38
N GLU A 730 29.81 3.68 13.40
CA GLU A 730 30.89 2.70 13.45
C GLU A 730 30.86 1.87 14.74
N LYS A 731 30.70 2.52 15.91
CA LYS A 731 30.62 1.85 17.19
C LYS A 731 29.47 0.87 17.28
N LEU A 732 28.27 1.31 16.86
CA LEU A 732 27.06 0.49 16.90
C LEU A 732 27.13 -0.70 15.92
N ALA A 733 27.59 -0.48 14.71
CA ALA A 733 27.72 -1.56 13.74
C ALA A 733 28.68 -2.65 14.20
N ARG A 734 29.78 -2.27 14.92
CA ARG A 734 30.72 -3.23 15.53
C ARG A 734 30.12 -3.91 16.77
N ALA A 735 29.45 -3.17 17.65
CA ALA A 735 28.86 -3.72 18.87
C ALA A 735 27.73 -4.70 18.62
N LEU A 736 26.96 -4.47 17.53
CA LEU A 736 25.90 -5.35 17.03
C LEU A 736 26.39 -6.38 16.00
N HIS A 737 27.69 -6.55 15.84
CA HIS A 737 28.33 -7.50 14.91
C HIS A 737 27.68 -7.49 13.51
N VAL A 738 27.29 -6.31 13.03
CA VAL A 738 26.53 -6.17 11.79
C VAL A 738 27.32 -6.73 10.61
N LYS A 739 26.65 -7.57 9.84
CA LYS A 739 27.13 -8.07 8.55
C LYS A 739 26.04 -7.87 7.49
N GLY A 740 26.23 -6.87 6.66
CA GLY A 740 25.21 -6.38 5.72
C GLY A 740 24.78 -4.96 6.07
N MET A 741 23.50 -4.72 6.23
CA MET A 741 22.94 -3.38 6.40
C MET A 741 22.64 -3.01 7.85
N ILE A 742 22.73 -1.71 8.13
CA ILE A 742 22.26 -1.08 9.36
C ILE A 742 21.66 0.29 9.02
N ASN A 743 20.51 0.59 9.59
CA ASN A 743 19.86 1.90 9.55
C ASN A 743 19.89 2.50 10.96
N ILE A 744 20.24 3.77 11.08
CA ILE A 744 20.30 4.48 12.36
C ILE A 744 19.63 5.83 12.22
N GLN A 745 18.79 6.16 13.20
CA GLN A 745 18.11 7.45 13.31
C GLN A 745 18.67 8.21 14.53
N PHE A 746 19.02 9.47 14.32
CA PHE A 746 19.63 10.37 15.27
C PHE A 746 18.79 11.61 15.50
N ILE A 747 18.91 12.23 16.68
CA ILE A 747 18.48 13.59 16.96
C ILE A 747 19.73 14.46 17.17
N VAL A 748 19.80 15.58 16.49
CA VAL A 748 20.85 16.60 16.71
C VAL A 748 20.21 17.81 17.38
N ASP A 749 20.65 18.10 18.62
CA ASP A 749 20.25 19.26 19.39
C ASP A 749 21.51 20.07 19.75
N GLY A 750 21.77 21.11 18.97
CA GLY A 750 23.04 21.87 19.06
C GLY A 750 24.25 21.00 18.70
N ASP A 751 25.15 20.80 19.65
CA ASP A 751 26.34 19.95 19.51
C ASP A 751 26.08 18.49 19.97
N ASP A 752 24.96 18.24 20.64
CA ASP A 752 24.61 16.93 21.16
C ASP A 752 23.92 16.07 20.09
N VAL A 753 24.31 14.80 20.02
CA VAL A 753 23.75 13.80 19.10
C VAL A 753 23.22 12.61 19.90
N TYR A 754 21.94 12.32 19.74
CA TYR A 754 21.24 11.22 20.41
C TYR A 754 20.81 10.17 19.42
N ILE A 755 20.75 8.89 19.86
CA ILE A 755 20.16 7.79 19.08
C ILE A 755 18.67 7.70 19.39
N ILE A 756 17.84 7.57 18.33
CA ILE A 756 16.41 7.25 18.44
C ILE A 756 16.20 5.74 18.32
N GLU A 757 16.68 5.17 17.22
CA GLU A 757 16.54 3.74 16.96
C GLU A 757 17.67 3.23 16.04
N VAL A 758 17.89 1.92 16.11
CA VAL A 758 18.81 1.19 15.24
C VAL A 758 18.10 -0.03 14.66
N ASN A 759 18.22 -0.19 13.37
CA ASN A 759 17.66 -1.31 12.64
C ASN A 759 18.77 -2.05 11.89
N PRO A 760 19.21 -3.24 12.31
CA PRO A 760 20.24 -4.02 11.61
C PRO A 760 19.66 -4.73 10.38
N ARG A 761 19.00 -3.97 9.52
CA ARG A 761 18.30 -4.39 8.31
C ARG A 761 18.17 -3.22 7.34
N SER A 762 17.59 -3.48 6.16
CA SER A 762 17.20 -2.42 5.23
C SER A 762 16.13 -1.49 5.82
N SER A 763 16.15 -0.26 5.37
CA SER A 763 15.18 0.77 5.69
C SER A 763 14.39 1.20 4.44
N ARG A 764 13.41 2.08 4.63
CA ARG A 764 12.66 2.67 3.53
C ARG A 764 13.46 3.66 2.69
N THR A 765 14.51 4.26 3.27
CA THR A 765 15.36 5.23 2.57
C THR A 765 16.42 4.59 1.67
N VAL A 766 16.59 3.27 1.75
CA VAL A 766 17.61 2.54 0.96
C VAL A 766 17.48 2.75 -0.56
N PRO A 767 16.29 2.66 -1.20
CA PRO A 767 16.18 2.95 -2.63
C PRO A 767 16.53 4.39 -2.97
N TYR A 768 16.10 5.33 -2.12
CA TYR A 768 16.40 6.75 -2.28
C TYR A 768 17.91 7.01 -2.21
N ILE A 769 18.56 6.64 -1.11
CA ILE A 769 19.99 6.92 -0.93
C ILE A 769 20.86 6.16 -1.94
N SER A 770 20.49 4.94 -2.32
CA SER A 770 21.18 4.19 -3.39
C SER A 770 21.16 4.93 -4.73
N LYS A 771 20.00 5.45 -5.11
CA LYS A 771 19.83 6.15 -6.40
C LYS A 771 20.54 7.50 -6.42
N VAL A 772 20.44 8.26 -5.33
CA VAL A 772 21.01 9.62 -5.30
C VAL A 772 22.50 9.65 -5.00
N THR A 773 23.09 8.58 -4.49
CA THR A 773 24.55 8.47 -4.33
C THR A 773 25.21 7.67 -5.44
N GLY A 774 24.44 6.90 -6.21
CA GLY A 774 24.96 5.95 -7.20
C GLY A 774 25.68 4.73 -6.57
N ILE A 775 25.55 4.55 -5.25
CA ILE A 775 26.13 3.39 -4.53
C ILE A 775 25.07 2.30 -4.45
N PRO A 776 25.28 1.13 -5.07
CA PRO A 776 24.31 0.03 -5.06
C PRO A 776 24.32 -0.70 -3.70
N ILE A 777 23.69 -0.11 -2.69
CA ILE A 777 23.77 -0.52 -1.29
C ILE A 777 23.37 -1.99 -1.11
N VAL A 778 22.23 -2.40 -1.62
CA VAL A 778 21.72 -3.77 -1.43
C VAL A 778 22.59 -4.81 -2.13
N PRO A 779 23.02 -4.65 -3.39
CA PRO A 779 23.98 -5.55 -4.00
C PRO A 779 25.30 -5.65 -3.23
N LEU A 780 25.82 -4.54 -2.70
CA LEU A 780 27.07 -4.55 -1.92
C LEU A 780 26.85 -5.28 -0.59
N ALA A 781 25.78 -4.99 0.14
CA ALA A 781 25.46 -5.68 1.37
C ALA A 781 25.31 -7.19 1.16
N THR A 782 24.64 -7.60 0.08
CA THR A 782 24.48 -9.02 -0.27
C THR A 782 25.83 -9.70 -0.56
N ARG A 783 26.71 -9.04 -1.32
CA ARG A 783 28.05 -9.57 -1.58
C ARG A 783 28.91 -9.67 -0.31
N ILE A 784 28.74 -8.74 0.63
CA ILE A 784 29.36 -8.81 1.95
C ILE A 784 28.83 -10.02 2.73
N ILE A 785 27.53 -10.28 2.68
CA ILE A 785 26.91 -11.48 3.25
C ILE A 785 27.54 -12.75 2.65
N CYS A 786 27.85 -12.74 1.35
CA CYS A 786 28.55 -13.83 0.67
C CYS A 786 30.04 -13.95 1.01
N GLY A 787 30.62 -13.01 1.78
CA GLY A 787 31.98 -13.09 2.29
C GLY A 787 32.99 -12.09 1.71
N HIS A 788 32.55 -11.19 0.84
CA HIS A 788 33.40 -10.10 0.36
C HIS A 788 33.57 -9.00 1.40
N THR A 789 34.69 -8.27 1.30
CA THR A 789 34.92 -7.07 2.12
C THR A 789 34.61 -5.80 1.32
N ILE A 790 34.33 -4.69 2.01
CA ILE A 790 34.10 -3.37 1.41
C ILE A 790 35.26 -2.97 0.49
N ARG A 791 36.50 -3.26 0.90
CA ARG A 791 37.72 -2.94 0.15
C ARG A 791 37.87 -3.78 -1.12
N GLU A 792 37.57 -5.09 -1.06
CA GLU A 792 37.54 -5.97 -2.23
C GLU A 792 36.48 -5.54 -3.25
N LEU A 793 35.37 -4.97 -2.79
CA LEU A 793 34.33 -4.41 -3.63
C LEU A 793 34.69 -3.05 -4.25
N GLY A 794 35.89 -2.50 -3.95
CA GLY A 794 36.42 -1.28 -4.54
C GLY A 794 36.04 0.01 -3.85
N TYR A 795 35.50 -0.07 -2.65
CA TYR A 795 35.08 1.10 -1.87
C TYR A 795 36.05 1.41 -0.71
N LYS A 796 36.18 2.69 -0.38
CA LYS A 796 36.87 3.13 0.83
C LYS A 796 35.91 3.09 2.01
N PRO A 797 36.34 2.55 3.19
CA PRO A 797 35.54 2.63 4.40
C PRO A 797 35.24 4.07 4.83
N GLY A 798 34.17 4.25 5.61
CA GLY A 798 33.74 5.52 6.16
C GLY A 798 32.69 6.24 5.29
N LEU A 799 32.48 7.51 5.64
CA LEU A 799 31.54 8.38 4.92
C LEU A 799 32.05 8.69 3.51
N GLN A 800 31.20 8.48 2.52
CA GLN A 800 31.52 8.78 1.13
C GLN A 800 31.32 10.28 0.84
N PRO A 801 32.04 10.82 -0.18
CA PRO A 801 31.91 12.21 -0.58
C PRO A 801 30.45 12.55 -0.94
N ALA A 802 29.98 13.74 -0.51
CA ALA A 802 28.66 14.22 -0.83
C ALA A 802 28.53 14.56 -2.34
N ALA A 803 27.34 14.37 -2.91
CA ALA A 803 27.06 14.80 -4.28
C ALA A 803 27.11 16.33 -4.43
N ASP A 804 27.34 16.81 -5.65
CA ASP A 804 27.34 18.22 -6.02
C ASP A 804 25.94 18.75 -6.40
N TYR A 805 24.91 18.04 -6.01
CA TYR A 805 23.49 18.37 -6.19
C TYR A 805 22.72 18.06 -4.91
N ILE A 806 21.49 18.55 -4.86
CA ILE A 806 20.55 18.32 -3.76
C ILE A 806 19.46 17.36 -4.24
N ALA A 807 19.18 16.37 -3.42
CA ALA A 807 18.08 15.43 -3.62
C ALA A 807 17.08 15.51 -2.46
N ILE A 808 15.80 15.58 -2.76
CA ILE A 808 14.70 15.69 -1.80
C ILE A 808 13.77 14.48 -1.98
N LYS A 809 13.61 13.70 -0.91
CA LYS A 809 12.53 12.72 -0.81
C LYS A 809 11.31 13.41 -0.23
N MET A 810 10.20 13.40 -0.95
CA MET A 810 8.93 13.99 -0.53
C MET A 810 7.90 12.88 -0.29
N PRO A 811 7.28 12.78 0.89
CA PRO A 811 6.21 11.82 1.13
C PRO A 811 4.94 12.17 0.34
N VAL A 812 4.18 11.13 -0.05
CA VAL A 812 2.89 11.26 -0.73
C VAL A 812 1.82 10.60 0.12
N PHE A 813 0.67 11.29 0.27
CA PHE A 813 -0.43 10.85 1.12
C PHE A 813 -1.68 10.61 0.27
N SER A 814 -2.48 9.59 0.61
CA SER A 814 -3.75 9.25 -0.03
C SER A 814 -4.96 9.59 0.85
N PHE A 815 -4.90 10.72 1.55
CA PHE A 815 -5.95 11.12 2.49
C PHE A 815 -7.32 11.35 1.84
N GLU A 816 -7.33 11.71 0.55
CA GLU A 816 -8.56 11.89 -0.24
C GLU A 816 -9.37 10.59 -0.38
N LYS A 817 -8.71 9.44 -0.28
CA LYS A 817 -9.35 8.11 -0.40
C LYS A 817 -9.93 7.60 0.92
N ILE A 818 -9.40 8.06 2.05
CA ILE A 818 -9.73 7.54 3.39
C ILE A 818 -10.58 8.57 4.14
N ARG A 819 -11.90 8.50 3.96
CA ARG A 819 -12.84 9.42 4.61
C ARG A 819 -12.80 9.27 6.14
N GLY A 820 -12.82 10.40 6.83
CA GLY A 820 -12.81 10.44 8.30
C GLY A 820 -11.44 10.22 8.96
N ALA A 821 -10.36 10.01 8.19
CA ALA A 821 -9.01 9.96 8.75
C ALA A 821 -8.52 11.35 9.17
N ASP A 822 -7.82 11.44 10.30
CA ASP A 822 -7.08 12.64 10.67
C ASP A 822 -5.78 12.73 9.88
N ILE A 823 -5.58 13.84 9.20
CA ILE A 823 -4.45 14.11 8.32
C ILE A 823 -3.27 14.81 9.03
N SER A 824 -3.40 15.15 10.30
CA SER A 824 -2.31 15.75 11.06
C SER A 824 -1.15 14.76 11.19
N LEU A 825 0.06 15.23 10.87
CA LEU A 825 1.27 14.42 10.97
C LEU A 825 1.72 14.28 12.42
N GLY A 826 2.33 13.16 12.72
CA GLY A 826 2.79 12.80 14.08
C GLY A 826 3.77 11.64 14.03
N PRO A 827 4.04 11.02 15.19
CA PRO A 827 4.97 9.89 15.29
C PRO A 827 4.51 8.63 14.53
N GLU A 828 3.21 8.49 14.26
CA GLU A 828 2.66 7.39 13.48
C GLU A 828 2.66 7.71 11.99
N MET A 829 3.20 6.79 11.19
CA MET A 829 3.28 6.93 9.74
C MET A 829 1.92 6.87 9.04
N LYS A 830 1.72 7.76 8.06
CA LYS A 830 0.48 7.90 7.26
C LYS A 830 0.71 7.94 5.75
N SER A 831 1.94 8.16 5.30
CA SER A 831 2.27 8.23 3.87
C SER A 831 2.10 6.87 3.18
N THR A 832 1.67 6.93 1.92
CA THR A 832 1.41 5.76 1.08
C THR A 832 2.42 5.63 -0.06
N GLY A 833 3.26 6.63 -0.28
CA GLY A 833 4.28 6.65 -1.31
C GLY A 833 5.25 7.80 -1.11
N GLU A 834 6.18 7.94 -2.06
CA GLU A 834 7.18 9.01 -2.05
C GLU A 834 7.60 9.38 -3.47
N CYS A 835 8.12 10.59 -3.63
CA CYS A 835 8.73 11.03 -4.88
C CYS A 835 10.08 11.71 -4.65
N LEU A 836 10.86 11.83 -5.72
CA LEU A 836 12.20 12.42 -5.71
C LEU A 836 12.20 13.75 -6.46
N GLY A 837 12.64 14.82 -5.78
CA GLY A 837 13.05 16.08 -6.41
C GLY A 837 14.57 16.21 -6.39
N ILE A 838 15.20 16.48 -7.55
CA ILE A 838 16.66 16.58 -7.66
C ILE A 838 17.06 17.79 -8.50
N ALA A 839 17.99 18.60 -7.98
CA ALA A 839 18.49 19.79 -8.66
C ALA A 839 19.87 20.22 -8.12
N LYS A 840 20.47 21.22 -8.75
CA LYS A 840 21.72 21.81 -8.26
C LYS A 840 21.53 22.71 -7.03
N THR A 841 20.32 23.17 -6.78
CA THR A 841 19.99 24.01 -5.61
C THR A 841 18.87 23.41 -4.78
N PHE A 842 18.89 23.69 -3.49
CA PHE A 842 17.89 23.23 -2.53
C PHE A 842 16.46 23.69 -2.93
N ASN A 843 16.31 24.95 -3.30
CA ASN A 843 15.01 25.53 -3.64
C ASN A 843 14.39 24.89 -4.88
N GLU A 844 15.20 24.61 -5.90
CA GLU A 844 14.72 23.94 -7.11
C GLU A 844 14.40 22.46 -6.86
N ALA A 845 15.21 21.77 -6.05
CA ALA A 845 14.93 20.38 -5.66
C ALA A 845 13.62 20.28 -4.86
N LEU A 846 13.37 21.20 -3.93
CA LEU A 846 12.09 21.32 -3.21
C LEU A 846 10.92 21.56 -4.15
N TYR A 847 11.08 22.51 -5.09
CA TYR A 847 10.04 22.81 -6.08
C TYR A 847 9.62 21.56 -6.85
N LYS A 848 10.60 20.81 -7.39
CA LYS A 848 10.35 19.56 -8.11
C LYS A 848 9.69 18.51 -7.22
N ALA A 849 10.11 18.43 -5.97
CA ALA A 849 9.55 17.47 -5.00
C ALA A 849 8.08 17.78 -4.67
N PHE A 850 7.72 19.04 -4.43
CA PHE A 850 6.34 19.47 -4.21
C PHE A 850 5.47 19.21 -5.45
N GLU A 851 5.94 19.55 -6.65
CA GLU A 851 5.24 19.26 -7.92
C GLU A 851 5.03 17.74 -8.10
N GLY A 852 6.09 16.93 -7.85
CA GLY A 852 6.05 15.48 -7.93
C GLY A 852 5.09 14.84 -6.93
N ALA A 853 4.92 15.43 -5.75
CA ALA A 853 3.95 15.01 -4.74
C ALA A 853 2.50 15.45 -5.05
N GLY A 854 2.27 16.14 -6.16
CA GLY A 854 0.94 16.61 -6.56
C GLY A 854 0.48 17.89 -5.84
N ILE A 855 1.37 18.56 -5.09
CA ILE A 855 1.08 19.87 -4.47
C ILE A 855 1.14 20.92 -5.57
N ARG A 856 -0.03 21.19 -6.15
CA ARG A 856 -0.15 22.15 -7.26
C ARG A 856 0.04 23.56 -6.77
N LEU A 857 0.82 24.32 -7.52
CA LEU A 857 1.11 25.69 -7.22
C LEU A 857 -0.11 26.60 -7.43
N PRO A 858 -0.14 27.76 -6.75
CA PRO A 858 -1.35 28.52 -6.51
C PRO A 858 -1.98 29.10 -7.76
N LYS A 859 -3.31 28.98 -7.83
CA LYS A 859 -4.17 29.62 -8.83
C LYS A 859 -4.68 30.97 -8.38
N TYR A 860 -5.05 31.09 -7.11
CA TYR A 860 -5.73 32.27 -6.55
C TYR A 860 -4.85 33.11 -5.63
N LYS A 861 -3.73 32.56 -5.15
CA LYS A 861 -2.85 33.18 -4.14
C LYS A 861 -3.59 33.59 -2.86
N LYS A 862 -4.51 32.75 -2.40
CA LYS A 862 -5.24 32.92 -1.14
C LYS A 862 -4.97 31.73 -0.24
N MET A 863 -4.72 32.00 1.03
CA MET A 863 -4.44 30.96 2.02
C MET A 863 -5.16 31.21 3.34
N ILE A 864 -5.38 30.14 4.09
CA ILE A 864 -5.86 30.18 5.47
C ILE A 864 -4.73 29.75 6.40
N MET A 865 -4.55 30.48 7.51
CA MET A 865 -3.64 30.11 8.60
C MET A 865 -4.41 29.95 9.89
N SER A 866 -4.31 28.76 10.50
CA SER A 866 -4.80 28.45 11.83
C SER A 866 -3.66 27.80 12.61
N VAL A 867 -3.10 28.54 13.58
CA VAL A 867 -1.89 28.10 14.28
C VAL A 867 -2.15 28.11 15.78
N ARG A 868 -1.81 27.00 16.45
CA ARG A 868 -1.91 26.89 17.91
C ARG A 868 -1.11 27.97 18.61
N HIS A 869 -1.53 28.34 19.81
CA HIS A 869 -1.02 29.55 20.49
C HIS A 869 0.50 29.55 20.70
N SER A 870 1.08 28.39 21.04
CA SER A 870 2.54 28.26 21.27
C SER A 870 3.39 28.60 20.04
N ASP A 871 2.87 28.37 18.83
CA ASP A 871 3.64 28.42 17.58
C ASP A 871 3.32 29.68 16.75
N GLN A 872 2.43 30.56 17.25
CA GLN A 872 2.00 31.76 16.51
C GLN A 872 3.13 32.75 16.22
N GLU A 873 4.07 32.91 17.13
CA GLU A 873 5.20 33.83 16.93
C GLU A 873 6.15 33.31 15.84
N GLU A 874 6.41 32.00 15.80
CA GLU A 874 7.19 31.36 14.73
C GLU A 874 6.50 31.48 13.37
N ALA A 875 5.18 31.39 13.33
CA ALA A 875 4.39 31.51 12.10
C ALA A 875 4.45 32.90 11.46
N VAL A 876 4.84 33.94 12.21
CA VAL A 876 4.90 35.35 11.71
C VAL A 876 5.86 35.48 10.54
N ASP A 877 7.06 34.91 10.64
CA ASP A 877 8.06 35.04 9.57
C ASP A 877 7.64 34.28 8.32
N ILE A 878 7.10 33.08 8.48
CA ILE A 878 6.55 32.25 7.40
C ILE A 878 5.41 33.02 6.70
N ALA A 879 4.48 33.59 7.46
CA ALA A 879 3.37 34.37 6.92
C ALA A 879 3.86 35.63 6.16
N ARG A 880 4.91 36.30 6.66
CA ARG A 880 5.53 37.44 5.99
C ARG A 880 6.09 37.05 4.64
N ARG A 881 6.75 35.93 4.55
CA ARG A 881 7.30 35.39 3.30
C ARG A 881 6.21 35.03 2.30
N PHE A 882 5.11 34.35 2.75
CA PHE A 882 3.96 34.09 1.88
C PHE A 882 3.32 35.38 1.37
N ALA A 883 3.16 36.40 2.22
CA ALA A 883 2.66 37.70 1.81
C ALA A 883 3.58 38.38 0.76
N ALA A 884 4.90 38.23 0.90
CA ALA A 884 5.87 38.77 -0.04
C ALA A 884 5.79 38.13 -1.44
N VAL A 885 5.49 36.82 -1.51
CA VAL A 885 5.24 36.13 -2.80
C VAL A 885 3.82 36.32 -3.31
N GLY A 886 3.02 37.17 -2.66
CA GLY A 886 1.73 37.64 -3.15
C GLY A 886 0.51 36.91 -2.63
N TYR A 887 0.62 36.15 -1.55
CA TYR A 887 -0.56 35.51 -0.92
C TYR A 887 -1.37 36.48 -0.08
N GLN A 888 -2.69 36.40 -0.20
CA GLN A 888 -3.63 36.99 0.71
C GLN A 888 -3.90 36.03 1.85
N ILE A 889 -3.64 36.45 3.09
CA ILE A 889 -3.72 35.60 4.28
C ILE A 889 -5.03 35.83 5.00
N PHE A 890 -5.83 34.78 5.16
CA PHE A 890 -6.97 34.72 6.08
C PHE A 890 -6.52 33.91 7.29
N ALA A 891 -6.92 34.31 8.49
CA ALA A 891 -6.46 33.62 9.69
C ALA A 891 -7.53 33.59 10.80
N THR A 892 -7.49 32.54 11.62
CA THR A 892 -8.30 32.49 12.83
C THR A 892 -7.94 33.61 13.78
N ARG A 893 -8.86 34.06 14.62
CA ARG A 893 -8.76 35.26 15.45
C ARG A 893 -7.44 35.42 16.21
N GLY A 894 -6.97 34.35 16.87
CA GLY A 894 -5.70 34.38 17.62
C GLY A 894 -4.51 34.59 16.67
N THR A 895 -4.42 33.77 15.62
CA THR A 895 -3.37 33.87 14.59
C THR A 895 -3.40 35.23 13.89
N ALA A 896 -4.59 35.73 13.48
CA ALA A 896 -4.71 37.04 12.81
C ALA A 896 -4.22 38.21 13.71
N ARG A 897 -4.53 38.12 15.01
CA ARG A 897 -4.04 39.17 15.96
C ARG A 897 -2.53 39.18 16.06
N THR A 898 -1.91 37.99 16.20
CA THR A 898 -0.45 37.90 16.29
C THR A 898 0.22 38.39 15.00
N LEU A 899 -0.27 37.96 13.84
CA LEU A 899 0.26 38.36 12.54
C LEU A 899 0.15 39.90 12.33
N ASN A 900 -1.03 40.47 12.58
CA ASN A 900 -1.27 41.91 12.42
C ASN A 900 -0.42 42.76 13.40
N LYS A 901 -0.28 42.30 14.67
CA LYS A 901 0.59 42.92 15.66
C LYS A 901 2.05 43.01 15.18
N ASN A 902 2.51 41.99 14.45
CA ASN A 902 3.86 41.87 13.92
C ASN A 902 4.00 42.44 12.47
N GLY A 903 3.00 43.22 12.00
CA GLY A 903 3.07 43.92 10.72
C GLY A 903 2.76 43.07 9.48
N VAL A 904 2.25 41.86 9.65
CA VAL A 904 1.81 40.98 8.55
C VAL A 904 0.31 41.15 8.39
N LYS A 905 -0.15 41.64 7.25
CA LYS A 905 -1.59 41.85 6.99
C LYS A 905 -2.31 40.51 6.88
N ALA A 906 -3.17 40.23 7.84
CA ALA A 906 -4.04 39.04 7.87
C ALA A 906 -5.50 39.46 8.10
N TYR A 907 -6.42 38.84 7.34
CA TYR A 907 -7.85 39.04 7.48
C TYR A 907 -8.39 38.03 8.49
N GLU A 908 -9.05 38.55 9.56
CA GLU A 908 -9.69 37.66 10.53
C GLU A 908 -10.87 36.94 9.87
N ILE A 909 -10.93 35.60 10.03
CA ILE A 909 -12.02 34.76 9.56
C ILE A 909 -12.71 34.09 10.73
N ARG A 910 -14.03 33.96 10.65
CA ARG A 910 -14.87 33.32 11.65
C ARG A 910 -14.65 31.80 11.67
N LYS A 911 -14.72 31.22 12.87
CA LYS A 911 -14.70 29.75 13.06
C LYS A 911 -16.01 29.12 12.57
N LEU A 912 -16.03 27.77 12.49
CA LEU A 912 -17.18 26.98 12.00
C LEU A 912 -18.50 27.25 12.76
N GLU A 913 -18.43 27.43 14.07
CA GLU A 913 -19.60 27.66 14.94
C GLU A 913 -20.20 29.08 14.79
N GLN A 914 -19.57 29.94 14.01
CA GLN A 914 -19.99 31.32 13.84
C GLN A 914 -20.75 31.50 12.52
N GLU A 915 -21.56 32.60 12.46
CA GLU A 915 -22.33 32.93 11.24
C GLU A 915 -21.46 33.05 9.98
N SER A 916 -22.03 32.64 8.83
CA SER A 916 -21.43 32.83 7.50
C SER A 916 -21.16 34.32 7.21
N PRO A 917 -20.06 34.69 6.49
CA PRO A 917 -19.03 33.79 5.96
C PRO A 917 -18.04 33.35 7.04
N ASN A 918 -17.76 32.04 7.05
CA ASN A 918 -16.80 31.41 7.94
C ASN A 918 -15.72 30.65 7.14
N ILE A 919 -14.82 29.92 7.84
CA ILE A 919 -13.73 29.17 7.19
C ILE A 919 -14.27 28.16 6.16
N LEU A 920 -15.34 27.46 6.47
CA LEU A 920 -15.91 26.44 5.59
C LEU A 920 -16.45 27.03 4.28
N ASP A 921 -17.06 28.21 4.35
CA ASP A 921 -17.54 28.92 3.13
C ASP A 921 -16.40 29.25 2.15
N LEU A 922 -15.24 29.64 2.67
CA LEU A 922 -14.06 29.92 1.83
C LEU A 922 -13.49 28.64 1.20
N VAL A 923 -13.46 27.54 1.97
CA VAL A 923 -12.95 26.25 1.49
C VAL A 923 -13.88 25.68 0.42
N LEU A 924 -15.18 25.61 0.71
CA LEU A 924 -16.19 25.10 -0.24
C LEU A 924 -16.38 26.02 -1.46
N GLY A 925 -16.10 27.30 -1.33
CA GLY A 925 -16.13 28.28 -2.42
C GLY A 925 -15.00 28.12 -3.44
N HIS A 926 -14.11 27.17 -3.28
CA HIS A 926 -12.95 26.90 -4.17
C HIS A 926 -12.09 28.11 -4.49
N GLN A 927 -11.93 29.05 -3.55
CA GLN A 927 -11.15 30.27 -3.73
C GLN A 927 -9.83 30.28 -2.97
N ILE A 928 -9.52 29.15 -2.29
CA ILE A 928 -8.32 29.00 -1.46
C ILE A 928 -7.40 27.96 -2.11
N ASP A 929 -6.10 28.24 -2.14
CA ASP A 929 -5.08 27.34 -2.68
C ASP A 929 -4.41 26.49 -1.60
N LEU A 930 -4.31 27.04 -0.38
CA LEU A 930 -3.50 26.47 0.69
C LEU A 930 -4.12 26.72 2.06
N ILE A 931 -4.08 25.74 2.92
CA ILE A 931 -4.36 25.86 4.35
C ILE A 931 -3.12 25.43 5.13
N ILE A 932 -2.67 26.28 6.06
CA ILE A 932 -1.70 25.93 7.09
C ILE A 932 -2.49 25.83 8.39
N ASP A 933 -2.69 24.61 8.85
CA ASP A 933 -3.43 24.34 10.09
C ASP A 933 -2.55 23.54 11.05
N ILE A 934 -1.97 24.23 12.03
CA ILE A 934 -1.14 23.62 13.06
C ILE A 934 -2.05 23.27 14.25
N PRO A 935 -2.37 21.98 14.43
CA PRO A 935 -3.35 21.57 15.43
C PRO A 935 -2.83 21.80 16.85
N ALA A 936 -3.75 22.10 17.76
CA ALA A 936 -3.50 22.05 19.20
C ALA A 936 -3.17 20.62 19.61
N GLN A 937 -2.35 20.45 20.65
CA GLN A 937 -1.99 19.14 21.20
C GLN A 937 -2.88 18.87 22.44
N GLY A 938 -3.12 17.60 22.75
CA GLY A 938 -3.83 17.15 23.92
C GLY A 938 -5.33 17.49 23.92
N ALA A 939 -5.90 17.64 25.11
CA ALA A 939 -7.34 17.93 25.34
C ALA A 939 -7.85 19.21 24.65
N GLU A 940 -6.96 20.08 24.18
CA GLU A 940 -7.31 21.24 23.36
C GLU A 940 -7.57 20.92 21.88
N ARG A 941 -7.55 19.65 21.47
CA ARG A 941 -7.86 19.23 20.09
C ARG A 941 -9.24 19.74 19.70
N SER A 942 -9.27 20.78 18.86
CA SER A 942 -10.54 21.32 18.40
C SER A 942 -11.12 20.43 17.31
N HIS A 943 -12.35 20.01 17.50
CA HIS A 943 -13.15 19.34 16.47
C HIS A 943 -13.19 20.17 15.16
N ASP A 944 -13.14 21.48 15.26
CA ASP A 944 -13.13 22.43 14.14
C ASP A 944 -11.95 22.25 13.22
N GLY A 945 -10.72 22.08 13.75
CA GLY A 945 -9.53 21.86 12.93
C GLY A 945 -9.63 20.59 12.08
N PHE A 946 -10.14 19.52 12.66
CA PHE A 946 -10.40 18.29 11.93
C PHE A 946 -11.38 18.48 10.76
N ILE A 947 -12.51 19.17 11.01
CA ILE A 947 -13.52 19.44 9.97
C ILE A 947 -12.93 20.31 8.84
N ILE A 948 -12.15 21.34 9.18
CA ILE A 948 -11.50 22.21 8.21
C ILE A 948 -10.56 21.41 7.31
N ARG A 949 -9.66 20.65 7.91
CA ARG A 949 -8.69 19.81 7.18
C ARG A 949 -9.38 18.79 6.28
N ARG A 950 -10.43 18.13 6.79
CA ARG A 950 -11.20 17.15 6.00
C ARG A 950 -11.87 17.79 4.78
N ASN A 951 -12.61 18.89 4.96
CA ASN A 951 -13.27 19.57 3.85
C ASN A 951 -12.27 20.12 2.84
N ALA A 952 -11.12 20.59 3.28
CA ALA A 952 -10.05 21.03 2.39
C ALA A 952 -9.55 19.91 1.47
N ILE A 953 -9.26 18.72 2.03
CA ILE A 953 -8.85 17.55 1.24
C ILE A 953 -9.95 17.14 0.26
N GLU A 954 -11.21 17.09 0.71
CA GLU A 954 -12.36 16.71 -0.12
C GLU A 954 -12.64 17.71 -1.26
N THR A 955 -12.22 18.96 -1.10
CA THR A 955 -12.32 20.00 -2.13
C THR A 955 -11.03 20.20 -2.95
N GLY A 956 -9.99 19.42 -2.67
CA GLY A 956 -8.71 19.50 -3.37
C GLY A 956 -7.86 20.71 -3.02
N VAL A 957 -8.06 21.28 -1.83
CA VAL A 957 -7.22 22.33 -1.27
C VAL A 957 -6.04 21.70 -0.53
N ASN A 958 -4.82 22.16 -0.81
CA ASN A 958 -3.62 21.68 -0.13
C ASN A 958 -3.63 22.08 1.36
N VAL A 959 -3.32 21.11 2.23
CA VAL A 959 -3.23 21.32 3.67
C VAL A 959 -1.86 20.95 4.18
N LEU A 960 -1.24 21.85 4.96
CA LEU A 960 0.02 21.60 5.66
C LEU A 960 -0.23 21.67 7.18
N THR A 961 0.26 20.69 7.90
CA THR A 961 0.08 20.56 9.36
C THR A 961 1.39 20.76 10.14
N SER A 962 2.48 21.18 9.46
CA SER A 962 3.78 21.50 10.03
C SER A 962 4.25 22.88 9.54
N LEU A 963 4.81 23.69 10.44
CA LEU A 963 5.44 24.96 10.09
C LEU A 963 6.73 24.75 9.30
N ASP A 964 7.46 23.68 9.58
CA ASP A 964 8.69 23.35 8.84
C ASP A 964 8.38 23.06 7.37
N THR A 965 7.33 22.26 7.10
CA THR A 965 6.85 22.00 5.73
C THR A 965 6.35 23.27 5.05
N ALA A 966 5.63 24.15 5.80
CA ALA A 966 5.16 25.44 5.28
C ALA A 966 6.33 26.38 4.93
N ASN A 967 7.37 26.36 5.76
CA ASN A 967 8.60 27.12 5.52
C ASN A 967 9.35 26.60 4.28
N ALA A 968 9.43 25.28 4.11
CA ALA A 968 10.01 24.66 2.92
C ALA A 968 9.22 25.03 1.66
N LEU A 969 7.89 25.01 1.71
CA LEU A 969 7.04 25.40 0.58
C LEU A 969 7.27 26.86 0.18
N VAL A 970 7.25 27.82 1.11
CA VAL A 970 7.47 29.22 0.78
C VAL A 970 8.88 29.47 0.25
N THR A 971 9.88 28.75 0.76
CA THR A 971 11.26 28.78 0.25
C THR A 971 11.32 28.37 -1.22
N SER A 972 10.59 27.34 -1.58
CA SER A 972 10.44 26.88 -2.97
C SER A 972 9.78 27.94 -3.87
N LEU A 973 8.78 28.66 -3.35
CA LEU A 973 8.02 29.67 -4.10
C LEU A 973 8.79 30.98 -4.31
N GLU A 974 9.64 31.40 -3.36
CA GLU A 974 10.43 32.63 -3.43
C GLU A 974 11.47 32.59 -4.56
N ASN A 975 12.02 31.42 -4.83
CA ASN A 975 13.16 31.23 -5.72
C ASN A 975 12.82 30.35 -6.94
N ARG A 976 11.61 30.47 -7.46
CA ARG A 976 11.18 29.69 -8.62
C ARG A 976 12.07 29.96 -9.83
N ALA A 977 12.82 28.95 -10.24
CA ALA A 977 13.66 29.04 -11.44
C ALA A 977 12.79 29.21 -12.70
N LYS A 978 13.25 30.04 -13.66
CA LYS A 978 12.57 30.19 -14.96
C LYS A 978 12.76 28.95 -15.83
N GLU A 979 13.90 28.27 -15.69
CA GLU A 979 14.25 27.05 -16.37
C GLU A 979 14.69 26.01 -15.32
N LEU A 980 14.16 24.79 -15.41
CA LEU A 980 14.51 23.71 -14.52
C LEU A 980 15.80 23.01 -15.00
N THR A 981 16.73 22.73 -14.08
CA THR A 981 17.92 21.93 -14.37
C THR A 981 17.56 20.46 -14.51
N LEU A 982 18.27 19.76 -15.39
CA LEU A 982 18.13 18.31 -15.54
C LEU A 982 19.38 17.63 -15.00
N ILE A 983 19.17 16.60 -14.18
CA ILE A 983 20.23 15.74 -13.66
C ILE A 983 19.93 14.31 -14.08
N ASP A 984 20.85 13.70 -14.80
CA ASP A 984 20.76 12.28 -15.18
C ASP A 984 21.31 11.43 -14.04
N ILE A 985 20.41 10.92 -13.22
CA ILE A 985 20.79 10.09 -12.06
C ILE A 985 21.41 8.74 -12.45
N ALA A 986 21.15 8.25 -13.68
CA ALA A 986 21.80 7.03 -14.17
C ALA A 986 23.29 7.20 -14.46
N THR A 987 23.73 8.44 -14.68
CA THR A 987 25.15 8.79 -14.94
C THR A 987 25.84 9.31 -13.67
N VAL A 988 25.14 9.39 -12.55
CA VAL A 988 25.73 9.78 -11.28
C VAL A 988 26.82 8.79 -10.91
N LYS A 989 28.06 9.23 -11.00
CA LYS A 989 29.24 8.47 -10.53
C LYS A 989 29.64 9.08 -9.20
N ASN A 990 30.02 8.23 -8.27
CA ASN A 990 30.72 8.69 -7.08
C ASN A 990 32.01 9.37 -7.53
N ALA A 991 32.15 10.65 -7.19
CA ALA A 991 33.36 11.40 -7.49
C ALA A 991 34.54 10.89 -6.66
#